data_fb3760ad7b04f816d095ae215afbc71d
#
_entry.id   fb3760ad7b04f816d095ae215afbc71d
#
_cell.length_a   1.000
_cell.length_b   1.000
_cell.length_c   1.000
_cell.angle_alpha   90.00
_cell.angle_beta   90.00
_cell.angle_gamma   90.00
#
_symmetry.space_group_name_H-M   'P 1'
#
loop_
_entity.id
_entity.type
_entity.pdbx_description
1 polymer ?
#
loop_
_entity_poly.entity_id
_entity_poly.type
_entity_poly.pdbx_seq_one_letter_code
_entity_poly.pdbx_strand_id
1 'polypeptide(L)'
;MRCRILHESKGRMRVQLVQYRMTFEEADILDNYLSRLSGVKSVKVHERTKVAIIEFSGDVRDDIIDALSNFDYESNQELLTTIADRQLQYEFENKLCLHVGRRVFSKLFIPMPLAAGITVIKAIPFIIKGVKSLIHGKLEVSVLDATSITVSMLRGDFSTAGSIMFMLGVGEIMEDWTHRKSISDLAKAMALNVEKVWTRAEDGTEILVDANTINAGDIVIVRTGNVIAVDGKVISGEAHVSQASMTGESMPVRKYEGSLVYAGTVVEEGEIVIEAEGSLGNSKYDRIITMIEDSEKLKSSTEDKASKLADRLVPYTFGATALQYLITRDITRATSILMVDFCCALKLSIPIAVLSAMREAGEYRMTVKGGKFLEAVAEADTIVFDKTGTLTEAVPKVHKVVPFSDINEDECLRIAACLEEHYPHSIANAVVKEAMVKGLDHEEKHSKVEYIVAHGIATTLDGQKVCIGSHHFIFEDEGCTIDEDKKQAFEDLPNEYSHLYLAIDKKLVAVILIDDPIKPGVAKAIKQLKALGLKNVVMMTGDNERTAKVIAAKVGVDSYHSEVLPEDKANFIKEERSKGHKVIMVGDGVNDSPALSEADAGIAINSGAAIAREVADIMIGSDELDELVKLREISMKLMKRIKLSYRQILGFNSFLIGMGMFGMFTPTTTALLHNSSTLAISLRNMTDLLEKK
;
A
#
# COMPACT_ATOMS: atom_id res chain seq x y z
N MET A 1 10.50 -32.36 -15.02
CA MET A 1 9.18 -32.87 -15.47
C MET A 1 9.25 -33.40 -16.91
N ARG A 2 8.47 -34.46 -17.29
CA ARG A 2 8.39 -34.89 -18.71
C ARG A 2 7.36 -34.07 -19.46
N CYS A 3 7.74 -33.49 -20.61
CA CYS A 3 6.85 -32.69 -21.44
C CYS A 3 7.00 -33.03 -22.94
N ARG A 4 5.98 -32.69 -23.73
CA ARG A 4 5.97 -32.88 -25.19
C ARG A 4 5.45 -31.60 -25.85
N ILE A 5 6.21 -31.01 -26.76
CA ILE A 5 5.76 -29.86 -27.55
C ILE A 5 4.68 -30.32 -28.54
N LEU A 6 3.50 -29.75 -28.44
CA LEU A 6 2.37 -30.02 -29.33
C LEU A 6 2.38 -29.11 -30.56
N HIS A 7 2.73 -27.87 -30.37
CA HIS A 7 2.78 -26.84 -31.41
C HIS A 7 3.71 -25.71 -31.00
N GLU A 8 4.45 -25.19 -31.95
CA GLU A 8 5.34 -24.06 -31.77
C GLU A 8 5.20 -23.08 -32.93
N SER A 9 5.15 -21.79 -32.65
CA SER A 9 5.19 -20.70 -33.61
C SER A 9 6.07 -19.58 -33.07
N LYS A 10 6.39 -18.57 -33.87
CA LYS A 10 7.27 -17.49 -33.47
C LYS A 10 6.70 -16.74 -32.25
N GLY A 11 7.36 -16.90 -31.11
CA GLY A 11 6.97 -16.28 -29.84
C GLY A 11 5.84 -16.96 -29.08
N ARG A 12 5.42 -18.19 -29.47
CA ARG A 12 4.39 -18.95 -28.75
C ARG A 12 4.65 -20.45 -28.83
N MET A 13 4.61 -21.12 -27.67
CA MET A 13 4.79 -22.56 -27.54
C MET A 13 3.59 -23.17 -26.80
N ARG A 14 3.17 -24.36 -27.26
CA ARG A 14 2.14 -25.17 -26.61
C ARG A 14 2.74 -26.50 -26.21
N VAL A 15 2.79 -26.80 -24.91
CA VAL A 15 3.48 -27.95 -24.34
C VAL A 15 2.49 -28.84 -23.59
N GLN A 16 2.46 -30.13 -23.92
CA GLN A 16 1.74 -31.17 -23.17
C GLN A 16 2.60 -31.66 -22.02
N LEU A 17 2.06 -31.62 -20.82
CA LEU A 17 2.69 -32.16 -19.60
C LEU A 17 2.32 -33.62 -19.43
N VAL A 18 3.31 -34.49 -19.22
CA VAL A 18 3.10 -35.93 -19.13
C VAL A 18 2.96 -36.35 -17.66
N GLN A 19 1.73 -36.18 -17.15
CA GLN A 19 1.34 -36.60 -15.80
C GLN A 19 -0.06 -37.15 -15.78
N TYR A 20 -0.38 -38.05 -14.82
CA TYR A 20 -1.68 -38.72 -14.77
C TYR A 20 -2.83 -37.78 -14.41
N ARG A 21 -2.63 -36.96 -13.39
CA ARG A 21 -3.54 -35.90 -12.93
C ARG A 21 -2.75 -34.61 -12.71
N MET A 22 -3.41 -33.50 -12.77
CA MET A 22 -2.89 -32.20 -12.38
C MET A 22 -3.93 -31.55 -11.48
N THR A 23 -3.53 -31.13 -10.30
CA THR A 23 -4.35 -30.35 -9.38
C THR A 23 -4.37 -28.87 -9.80
N PHE A 24 -5.29 -28.07 -9.25
CA PHE A 24 -5.27 -26.63 -9.47
C PHE A 24 -3.99 -26.00 -8.92
N GLU A 25 -3.56 -26.47 -7.74
CA GLU A 25 -2.33 -26.03 -7.09
C GLU A 25 -1.10 -26.30 -7.95
N GLU A 26 -0.94 -27.52 -8.46
CA GLU A 26 0.15 -27.86 -9.39
C GLU A 26 0.15 -27.00 -10.66
N ALA A 27 -1.04 -26.71 -11.20
CA ALA A 27 -1.17 -25.84 -12.37
C ALA A 27 -0.78 -24.39 -12.05
N ASP A 28 -1.10 -23.88 -10.86
CA ASP A 28 -0.76 -22.52 -10.43
C ASP A 28 0.73 -22.40 -10.09
N ILE A 29 1.34 -23.40 -9.43
CA ILE A 29 2.77 -23.44 -9.19
C ILE A 29 3.54 -23.38 -10.52
N LEU A 30 3.15 -24.19 -11.49
CA LEU A 30 3.82 -24.22 -12.79
C LEU A 30 3.60 -22.93 -13.59
N ASP A 31 2.41 -22.34 -13.54
CA ASP A 31 2.08 -21.05 -14.17
C ASP A 31 2.97 -19.93 -13.61
N ASN A 32 3.05 -19.85 -12.28
CA ASN A 32 3.87 -18.86 -11.58
C ASN A 32 5.37 -19.08 -11.85
N TYR A 33 5.83 -20.32 -11.87
CA TYR A 33 7.22 -20.66 -12.17
C TYR A 33 7.64 -20.18 -13.56
N LEU A 34 6.86 -20.55 -14.58
CA LEU A 34 7.15 -20.19 -15.97
C LEU A 34 7.01 -18.69 -16.24
N SER A 35 6.09 -18.02 -15.55
CA SER A 35 5.89 -16.57 -15.68
C SER A 35 7.04 -15.72 -15.12
N ARG A 36 7.90 -16.31 -14.27
CA ARG A 36 9.09 -15.63 -13.71
C ARG A 36 10.31 -15.71 -14.62
N LEU A 37 10.27 -16.54 -15.67
CA LEU A 37 11.40 -16.65 -16.60
C LEU A 37 11.54 -15.37 -17.43
N SER A 38 12.78 -14.89 -17.56
CA SER A 38 13.08 -13.70 -18.35
C SER A 38 12.68 -13.92 -19.82
N GLY A 39 11.98 -12.95 -20.42
CA GLY A 39 11.51 -13.05 -21.82
C GLY A 39 10.17 -13.76 -22.00
N VAL A 40 9.58 -14.37 -20.98
CA VAL A 40 8.21 -14.89 -21.03
C VAL A 40 7.23 -13.74 -20.83
N LYS A 41 6.23 -13.62 -21.71
CA LYS A 41 5.19 -12.57 -21.69
C LYS A 41 3.93 -13.01 -21.00
N SER A 42 3.48 -14.21 -21.30
CA SER A 42 2.29 -14.80 -20.68
C SER A 42 2.40 -16.33 -20.64
N VAL A 43 1.86 -16.91 -19.59
CA VAL A 43 1.72 -18.36 -19.42
C VAL A 43 0.27 -18.67 -19.13
N LYS A 44 -0.22 -19.81 -19.63
CA LYS A 44 -1.53 -20.32 -19.28
C LYS A 44 -1.48 -21.84 -19.24
N VAL A 45 -1.48 -22.39 -18.03
CA VAL A 45 -1.51 -23.83 -17.81
C VAL A 45 -2.95 -24.31 -17.64
N HIS A 46 -3.37 -25.29 -18.39
CA HIS A 46 -4.72 -25.89 -18.33
C HIS A 46 -4.66 -27.24 -17.61
N GLU A 47 -5.19 -27.31 -16.39
CA GLU A 47 -5.15 -28.50 -15.55
C GLU A 47 -5.87 -29.71 -16.16
N ARG A 48 -7.02 -29.51 -16.81
CA ARG A 48 -7.82 -30.60 -17.41
C ARG A 48 -7.14 -31.23 -18.61
N THR A 49 -6.54 -30.41 -19.47
CA THR A 49 -5.84 -30.88 -20.68
C THR A 49 -4.37 -31.10 -20.44
N LYS A 50 -3.83 -30.66 -19.29
CA LYS A 50 -2.41 -30.70 -18.95
C LYS A 50 -1.55 -30.06 -20.02
N VAL A 51 -1.96 -28.93 -20.53
CA VAL A 51 -1.28 -28.17 -21.58
C VAL A 51 -0.91 -26.80 -21.06
N ALA A 52 0.37 -26.47 -21.17
CA ALA A 52 0.88 -25.13 -20.96
C ALA A 52 0.96 -24.39 -22.31
N ILE A 53 0.43 -23.19 -22.36
CA ILE A 53 0.56 -22.26 -23.47
C ILE A 53 1.46 -21.12 -22.97
N ILE A 54 2.59 -20.93 -23.63
CA ILE A 54 3.63 -19.98 -23.22
C ILE A 54 3.86 -19.01 -24.37
N GLU A 55 3.69 -17.73 -24.11
CA GLU A 55 4.03 -16.66 -25.05
C GLU A 55 5.30 -15.96 -24.58
N PHE A 56 6.27 -15.78 -25.47
CA PHE A 56 7.59 -15.27 -25.14
C PHE A 56 8.16 -14.36 -26.21
N SER A 57 9.20 -13.61 -25.89
CA SER A 57 9.91 -12.72 -26.82
C SER A 57 11.42 -12.92 -26.66
N GLY A 58 12.13 -12.85 -27.78
CA GLY A 58 13.58 -13.13 -27.82
C GLY A 58 13.89 -14.61 -28.02
N ASP A 59 15.14 -14.99 -27.84
CA ASP A 59 15.66 -16.37 -28.03
C ASP A 59 15.73 -17.12 -26.68
N VAL A 60 14.57 -17.21 -26.00
CA VAL A 60 14.43 -17.84 -24.67
C VAL A 60 13.80 -19.24 -24.74
N ARG A 61 13.71 -19.81 -25.94
CA ARG A 61 13.07 -21.09 -26.18
C ARG A 61 13.70 -22.23 -25.37
N ASP A 62 15.03 -22.32 -25.45
CA ASP A 62 15.76 -23.41 -24.82
C ASP A 62 15.76 -23.26 -23.30
N ASP A 63 15.79 -22.03 -22.77
CA ASP A 63 15.64 -21.74 -21.33
C ASP A 63 14.28 -22.23 -20.80
N ILE A 64 13.20 -22.05 -21.57
CA ILE A 64 11.85 -22.54 -21.19
C ILE A 64 11.81 -24.08 -21.17
N ILE A 65 12.46 -24.74 -22.14
CA ILE A 65 12.51 -26.20 -22.20
C ILE A 65 13.33 -26.78 -21.06
N ASP A 66 14.45 -26.15 -20.74
CA ASP A 66 15.32 -26.55 -19.63
C ASP A 66 14.63 -26.34 -18.29
N ALA A 67 13.96 -25.20 -18.12
CA ALA A 67 13.15 -24.92 -16.94
C ALA A 67 12.04 -25.97 -16.74
N LEU A 68 11.30 -26.34 -17.81
CA LEU A 68 10.28 -27.39 -17.75
C LEU A 68 10.87 -28.76 -17.44
N SER A 69 12.08 -29.09 -17.98
CA SER A 69 12.72 -30.37 -17.77
C SER A 69 13.17 -30.56 -16.32
N ASN A 70 13.68 -29.49 -15.71
CA ASN A 70 14.19 -29.47 -14.34
C ASN A 70 13.13 -29.14 -13.29
N PHE A 71 11.90 -28.84 -13.71
CA PHE A 71 10.83 -28.46 -12.80
C PHE A 71 10.37 -29.59 -11.91
N ASP A 72 10.23 -29.29 -10.62
CA ASP A 72 9.68 -30.17 -9.60
C ASP A 72 8.69 -29.41 -8.72
N TYR A 73 7.54 -30.02 -8.42
CA TYR A 73 6.47 -29.40 -7.63
C TYR A 73 6.82 -29.24 -6.16
N GLU A 74 7.52 -30.22 -5.58
CA GLU A 74 7.87 -30.20 -4.16
C GLU A 74 8.85 -29.09 -3.84
N SER A 75 9.82 -28.87 -4.72
CA SER A 75 10.84 -27.83 -4.58
C SER A 75 10.31 -26.41 -4.85
N ASN A 76 9.11 -26.29 -5.41
CA ASN A 76 8.51 -25.01 -5.80
C ASN A 76 7.16 -24.74 -5.13
N GLN A 77 6.87 -25.39 -4.00
CA GLN A 77 5.61 -25.19 -3.24
C GLN A 77 5.43 -23.76 -2.76
N GLU A 78 6.50 -23.02 -2.54
CA GLU A 78 6.48 -21.59 -2.18
C GLU A 78 5.86 -20.68 -3.25
N LEU A 79 5.75 -21.19 -4.51
CA LEU A 79 5.09 -20.48 -5.61
C LEU A 79 3.57 -20.65 -5.59
N LEU A 80 3.04 -21.44 -4.66
CA LEU A 80 1.61 -21.58 -4.45
C LEU A 80 1.09 -20.31 -3.79
N THR A 81 0.43 -19.46 -4.54
CA THR A 81 -0.34 -18.36 -3.96
C THR A 81 -1.56 -18.94 -3.26
N THR A 82 -1.73 -18.67 -1.98
CA THR A 82 -2.70 -19.30 -1.06
C THR A 82 -4.17 -19.10 -1.46
N ILE A 83 -4.48 -18.20 -2.38
CA ILE A 83 -5.78 -18.11 -3.04
C ILE A 83 -5.58 -18.44 -4.52
N ALA A 84 -5.76 -19.71 -4.85
CA ALA A 84 -5.75 -20.16 -6.23
C ALA A 84 -6.93 -19.52 -6.98
N ASP A 85 -6.67 -18.55 -7.85
CA ASP A 85 -7.69 -17.90 -8.69
C ASP A 85 -8.53 -18.92 -9.43
N ARG A 86 -7.92 -20.04 -9.83
CA ARG A 86 -8.58 -21.14 -10.51
C ARG A 86 -9.57 -21.87 -9.62
N GLN A 87 -9.22 -22.07 -8.36
CA GLN A 87 -10.13 -22.69 -7.40
C GLN A 87 -11.33 -21.77 -7.16
N LEU A 88 -11.09 -20.47 -6.98
CA LEU A 88 -12.15 -19.47 -6.82
C LEU A 88 -13.09 -19.42 -8.03
N GLN A 89 -12.52 -19.43 -9.24
CA GLN A 89 -13.28 -19.46 -10.49
C GLN A 89 -14.07 -20.76 -10.63
N TYR A 90 -13.47 -21.90 -10.31
CA TYR A 90 -14.13 -23.21 -10.36
C TYR A 90 -15.26 -23.33 -9.32
N GLU A 91 -15.05 -22.85 -8.10
CA GLU A 91 -16.10 -22.81 -7.08
C GLU A 91 -17.29 -21.95 -7.52
N PHE A 92 -17.01 -20.78 -8.12
CA PHE A 92 -18.01 -19.89 -8.67
C PHE A 92 -18.81 -20.57 -9.79
N GLU A 93 -18.11 -21.13 -10.81
CA GLU A 93 -18.75 -21.83 -11.93
C GLU A 93 -19.59 -23.00 -11.43
N ASN A 94 -19.10 -23.81 -10.50
CA ASN A 94 -19.83 -24.94 -9.93
C ASN A 94 -21.05 -24.48 -9.13
N LYS A 95 -20.91 -23.48 -8.26
CA LYS A 95 -22.05 -22.93 -7.49
C LYS A 95 -23.13 -22.40 -8.43
N LEU A 96 -22.72 -21.64 -9.45
CA LEU A 96 -23.64 -21.06 -10.45
C LEU A 96 -24.31 -22.14 -11.29
N CYS A 97 -23.53 -23.08 -11.88
CA CYS A 97 -24.05 -24.18 -12.67
C CYS A 97 -25.00 -25.07 -11.85
N LEU A 98 -24.68 -25.38 -10.59
CA LEU A 98 -25.53 -26.16 -9.72
C LEU A 98 -26.83 -25.42 -9.39
N HIS A 99 -26.76 -24.11 -9.14
CA HIS A 99 -27.92 -23.26 -8.85
C HIS A 99 -28.86 -23.17 -10.04
N VAL A 100 -28.32 -22.94 -11.25
CA VAL A 100 -29.06 -22.92 -12.51
C VAL A 100 -29.62 -24.32 -12.83
N GLY A 101 -28.79 -25.37 -12.72
CA GLY A 101 -29.18 -26.74 -12.99
C GLY A 101 -30.33 -27.19 -12.10
N ARG A 102 -30.29 -26.91 -10.79
CA ARG A 102 -31.38 -27.16 -9.84
C ARG A 102 -32.67 -26.44 -10.22
N ARG A 103 -32.58 -25.21 -10.74
CA ARG A 103 -33.75 -24.44 -11.18
C ARG A 103 -34.36 -25.03 -12.43
N VAL A 104 -33.54 -25.35 -13.42
CA VAL A 104 -34.00 -25.99 -14.67
C VAL A 104 -34.61 -27.34 -14.39
N PHE A 105 -33.95 -28.19 -13.59
CA PHE A 105 -34.47 -29.48 -13.18
C PHE A 105 -35.82 -29.36 -12.44
N SER A 106 -35.91 -28.46 -11.46
CA SER A 106 -37.16 -28.21 -10.73
C SER A 106 -38.29 -27.77 -11.65
N LYS A 107 -38.02 -26.94 -12.65
CA LYS A 107 -39.05 -26.44 -13.59
C LYS A 107 -39.50 -27.48 -14.60
N LEU A 108 -38.63 -28.42 -14.99
CA LEU A 108 -38.94 -29.43 -16.02
C LEU A 108 -39.50 -30.72 -15.45
N PHE A 109 -39.04 -31.15 -14.27
CA PHE A 109 -39.30 -32.49 -13.78
C PHE A 109 -40.16 -32.55 -12.50
N ILE A 110 -40.35 -31.42 -11.79
CA ILE A 110 -41.12 -31.44 -10.52
C ILE A 110 -42.55 -31.00 -10.78
N PRO A 111 -43.59 -31.85 -10.43
CA PRO A 111 -44.99 -31.46 -10.54
C PRO A 111 -45.33 -30.21 -9.70
N MET A 112 -46.29 -29.42 -10.17
CA MET A 112 -46.62 -28.11 -9.59
C MET A 112 -46.93 -28.14 -8.07
N PRO A 113 -47.68 -29.11 -7.51
CA PRO A 113 -47.91 -29.12 -6.06
C PRO A 113 -46.64 -29.35 -5.23
N LEU A 114 -45.76 -30.23 -5.70
CA LEU A 114 -44.48 -30.49 -5.05
C LEU A 114 -43.52 -29.28 -5.20
N ALA A 115 -43.51 -28.63 -6.36
CA ALA A 115 -42.75 -27.42 -6.59
C ALA A 115 -43.18 -26.27 -5.68
N ALA A 116 -44.46 -26.12 -5.42
CA ALA A 116 -45.02 -25.17 -4.45
C ALA A 116 -44.50 -25.46 -3.01
N GLY A 117 -44.58 -26.73 -2.56
CA GLY A 117 -44.05 -27.13 -1.25
C GLY A 117 -42.55 -26.84 -1.10
N ILE A 118 -41.75 -27.18 -2.12
CA ILE A 118 -40.31 -26.87 -2.13
C ILE A 118 -40.07 -25.37 -2.10
N THR A 119 -40.87 -24.58 -2.79
CA THR A 119 -40.76 -23.11 -2.79
C THR A 119 -41.03 -22.53 -1.42
N VAL A 120 -42.06 -23.04 -0.69
CA VAL A 120 -42.34 -22.63 0.68
C VAL A 120 -41.16 -22.94 1.61
N ILE A 121 -40.60 -24.15 1.53
CA ILE A 121 -39.44 -24.53 2.35
C ILE A 121 -38.23 -23.64 2.07
N LYS A 122 -37.95 -23.35 0.80
CA LYS A 122 -36.85 -22.45 0.38
C LYS A 122 -37.06 -20.98 0.80
N ALA A 123 -38.30 -20.55 0.98
CA ALA A 123 -38.62 -19.19 1.43
C ALA A 123 -38.33 -18.96 2.93
N ILE A 124 -38.33 -20.02 3.76
CA ILE A 124 -38.15 -19.91 5.20
C ILE A 124 -36.92 -19.13 5.61
N PRO A 125 -35.69 -19.39 5.09
CA PRO A 125 -34.48 -18.61 5.44
C PRO A 125 -34.62 -17.11 5.15
N PHE A 126 -35.21 -16.76 4.01
CA PHE A 126 -35.43 -15.37 3.61
C PHE A 126 -36.41 -14.66 4.56
N ILE A 127 -37.50 -15.33 4.89
CA ILE A 127 -38.52 -14.80 5.83
C ILE A 127 -37.90 -14.61 7.22
N ILE A 128 -37.16 -15.61 7.72
CA ILE A 128 -36.50 -15.50 9.03
C ILE A 128 -35.51 -14.34 9.05
N LYS A 129 -34.70 -14.16 7.99
CA LYS A 129 -33.74 -13.06 7.87
C LYS A 129 -34.47 -11.70 7.91
N GLY A 130 -35.56 -11.55 7.16
CA GLY A 130 -36.34 -10.32 7.14
C GLY A 130 -37.03 -10.03 8.48
N VAL A 131 -37.63 -11.04 9.12
CA VAL A 131 -38.28 -10.90 10.44
C VAL A 131 -37.24 -10.56 11.51
N LYS A 132 -36.07 -11.19 11.48
CA LYS A 132 -34.98 -10.88 12.41
C LYS A 132 -34.53 -9.42 12.29
N SER A 133 -34.41 -8.89 11.07
CA SER A 133 -34.10 -7.49 10.83
C SER A 133 -35.18 -6.55 11.42
N LEU A 134 -36.45 -6.86 11.20
CA LEU A 134 -37.57 -6.10 11.77
C LEU A 134 -37.59 -6.09 13.30
N ILE A 135 -37.33 -7.24 13.95
CA ILE A 135 -37.26 -7.35 15.42
C ILE A 135 -36.14 -6.43 15.97
N HIS A 136 -35.04 -6.27 15.26
CA HIS A 136 -33.97 -5.35 15.64
C HIS A 136 -34.27 -3.89 15.28
N GLY A 137 -35.47 -3.56 14.81
CA GLY A 137 -35.88 -2.20 14.43
C GLY A 137 -35.21 -1.66 13.17
N LYS A 138 -34.65 -2.54 12.32
CA LYS A 138 -33.94 -2.15 11.11
C LYS A 138 -34.77 -2.49 9.87
N LEU A 139 -35.01 -1.50 9.00
CA LEU A 139 -35.60 -1.70 7.68
C LEU A 139 -34.46 -1.86 6.66
N GLU A 140 -34.03 -3.09 6.45
CA GLU A 140 -32.96 -3.49 5.53
C GLU A 140 -33.53 -4.21 4.30
N VAL A 141 -32.67 -4.46 3.30
CA VAL A 141 -33.03 -5.18 2.05
C VAL A 141 -33.64 -6.54 2.31
N SER A 142 -33.18 -7.25 3.34
CA SER A 142 -33.74 -8.54 3.76
C SER A 142 -35.24 -8.48 4.06
N VAL A 143 -35.78 -7.32 4.47
CA VAL A 143 -37.22 -7.10 4.68
C VAL A 143 -37.95 -6.93 3.35
N LEU A 144 -37.32 -6.25 2.35
CA LEU A 144 -37.85 -6.11 0.99
C LEU A 144 -38.00 -7.50 0.33
N ASP A 145 -36.96 -8.31 0.40
CA ASP A 145 -36.93 -9.67 -0.15
C ASP A 145 -37.99 -10.57 0.49
N ALA A 146 -38.00 -10.61 1.83
CA ALA A 146 -39.00 -11.41 2.59
C ALA A 146 -40.41 -10.97 2.24
N THR A 147 -40.68 -9.67 2.13
CA THR A 147 -42.00 -9.14 1.78
C THR A 147 -42.41 -9.56 0.37
N SER A 148 -41.53 -9.43 -0.60
CA SER A 148 -41.81 -9.78 -1.99
C SER A 148 -42.08 -11.26 -2.19
N ILE A 149 -41.27 -12.12 -1.53
CA ILE A 149 -41.46 -13.57 -1.55
C ILE A 149 -42.79 -13.94 -0.89
N THR A 150 -43.08 -13.42 0.30
CA THR A 150 -44.28 -13.69 1.07
C THR A 150 -45.54 -13.26 0.32
N VAL A 151 -45.57 -12.05 -0.23
CA VAL A 151 -46.70 -11.52 -1.01
C VAL A 151 -46.97 -12.39 -2.24
N SER A 152 -45.92 -12.82 -2.95
CA SER A 152 -46.07 -13.71 -4.11
C SER A 152 -46.64 -15.06 -3.73
N MET A 153 -46.21 -15.65 -2.60
CA MET A 153 -46.72 -16.93 -2.08
C MET A 153 -48.17 -16.81 -1.64
N LEU A 154 -48.55 -15.76 -0.91
CA LEU A 154 -49.94 -15.52 -0.47
C LEU A 154 -50.95 -15.41 -1.63
N ARG A 155 -50.45 -14.96 -2.82
CA ARG A 155 -51.25 -14.96 -4.06
C ARG A 155 -51.32 -16.29 -4.75
N GLY A 156 -50.65 -17.32 -4.28
CA GLY A 156 -50.51 -18.60 -4.97
C GLY A 156 -49.56 -18.61 -6.15
N ASP A 157 -48.81 -17.49 -6.36
CA ASP A 157 -47.84 -17.39 -7.44
C ASP A 157 -46.47 -17.89 -6.96
N PHE A 158 -46.36 -19.20 -6.77
CA PHE A 158 -45.11 -19.86 -6.37
C PHE A 158 -44.03 -19.80 -7.46
N SER A 159 -44.43 -19.62 -8.73
CA SER A 159 -43.47 -19.46 -9.84
C SER A 159 -42.68 -18.17 -9.71
N THR A 160 -43.38 -17.05 -9.44
CA THR A 160 -42.75 -15.76 -9.20
C THR A 160 -41.90 -15.76 -7.94
N ALA A 161 -42.41 -16.27 -6.81
CA ALA A 161 -41.68 -16.41 -5.57
C ALA A 161 -40.37 -17.22 -5.76
N GLY A 162 -40.47 -18.37 -6.46
CA GLY A 162 -39.30 -19.19 -6.77
C GLY A 162 -38.32 -18.52 -7.75
N SER A 163 -38.79 -17.65 -8.65
CA SER A 163 -37.93 -16.89 -9.57
C SER A 163 -37.20 -15.76 -8.86
N ILE A 164 -37.89 -15.09 -7.92
CA ILE A 164 -37.25 -14.06 -7.06
C ILE A 164 -36.11 -14.70 -6.24
N MET A 165 -36.38 -15.79 -5.50
CA MET A 165 -35.37 -16.49 -4.70
C MET A 165 -34.18 -16.99 -5.59
N PHE A 166 -34.47 -17.44 -6.81
CA PHE A 166 -33.43 -17.85 -7.74
C PHE A 166 -32.54 -16.65 -8.14
N MET A 167 -33.13 -15.50 -8.47
CA MET A 167 -32.36 -14.30 -8.82
C MET A 167 -31.56 -13.74 -7.65
N LEU A 168 -32.12 -13.76 -6.44
CA LEU A 168 -31.39 -13.39 -5.23
C LEU A 168 -30.19 -14.31 -4.99
N GLY A 169 -30.36 -15.62 -5.13
CA GLY A 169 -29.26 -16.58 -5.01
C GLY A 169 -28.18 -16.42 -6.08
N VAL A 170 -28.54 -16.06 -7.32
CA VAL A 170 -27.56 -15.70 -8.36
C VAL A 170 -26.81 -14.44 -7.97
N GLY A 171 -27.51 -13.41 -7.47
CA GLY A 171 -26.89 -12.17 -6.98
C GLY A 171 -25.89 -12.43 -5.87
N GLU A 172 -26.26 -13.22 -4.86
CA GLU A 172 -25.36 -13.56 -3.74
C GLU A 172 -24.13 -14.34 -4.17
N ILE A 173 -24.26 -15.31 -5.11
CA ILE A 173 -23.11 -16.04 -5.68
C ILE A 173 -22.16 -15.08 -6.44
N MET A 174 -22.69 -14.14 -7.20
CA MET A 174 -21.92 -13.16 -7.95
C MET A 174 -21.22 -12.17 -7.03
N GLU A 175 -21.90 -11.73 -5.97
CA GLU A 175 -21.35 -10.83 -4.95
C GLU A 175 -20.18 -11.48 -4.21
N ASP A 176 -20.36 -12.69 -3.69
CA ASP A 176 -19.30 -13.47 -3.01
C ASP A 176 -18.08 -13.66 -3.92
N TRP A 177 -18.29 -14.04 -5.17
CA TRP A 177 -17.20 -14.21 -6.13
C TRP A 177 -16.45 -12.90 -6.42
N THR A 178 -17.19 -11.82 -6.70
CA THR A 178 -16.59 -10.53 -7.05
C THR A 178 -15.76 -9.98 -5.90
N HIS A 179 -16.27 -10.10 -4.67
CA HIS A 179 -15.58 -9.67 -3.46
C HIS A 179 -14.29 -10.48 -3.24
N ARG A 180 -14.38 -11.82 -3.24
CA ARG A 180 -13.21 -12.70 -3.08
C ARG A 180 -12.18 -12.52 -4.18
N LYS A 181 -12.61 -12.31 -5.42
CA LYS A 181 -11.71 -12.05 -6.56
C LYS A 181 -10.94 -10.77 -6.36
N SER A 182 -11.61 -9.70 -5.93
CA SER A 182 -10.95 -8.40 -5.66
C SER A 182 -9.92 -8.51 -4.54
N ILE A 183 -10.22 -9.25 -3.46
CA ILE A 183 -9.26 -9.51 -2.37
C ILE A 183 -8.08 -10.34 -2.87
N SER A 184 -8.32 -11.39 -3.68
CA SER A 184 -7.26 -12.22 -4.25
C SER A 184 -6.32 -11.40 -5.14
N ASP A 185 -6.88 -10.55 -6.02
CA ASP A 185 -6.10 -9.70 -6.91
C ASP A 185 -5.26 -8.67 -6.13
N LEU A 186 -5.81 -8.08 -5.06
CA LEU A 186 -5.09 -7.18 -4.17
C LEU A 186 -3.96 -7.91 -3.43
N ALA A 187 -4.23 -9.08 -2.86
CA ALA A 187 -3.23 -9.89 -2.14
C ALA A 187 -2.05 -10.26 -3.05
N LYS A 188 -2.33 -10.60 -4.33
CA LYS A 188 -1.28 -10.87 -5.32
C LYS A 188 -0.41 -9.66 -5.60
N ALA A 189 -1.02 -8.48 -5.81
CA ALA A 189 -0.28 -7.25 -6.06
C ALA A 189 0.61 -6.87 -4.86
N MET A 190 0.15 -7.10 -3.62
CA MET A 190 0.93 -6.85 -2.40
C MET A 190 2.03 -7.88 -2.16
N ALA A 191 1.83 -9.14 -2.57
CA ALA A 191 2.81 -10.22 -2.40
C ALA A 191 4.06 -10.05 -3.28
N LEU A 192 4.00 -9.24 -4.34
CA LEU A 192 5.14 -8.94 -5.24
C LEU A 192 6.24 -8.09 -4.56
N ASN A 193 5.96 -7.44 -3.44
CA ASN A 193 6.95 -6.68 -2.69
C ASN A 193 7.77 -7.61 -1.77
N VAL A 194 8.90 -8.10 -2.28
CA VAL A 194 9.81 -8.98 -1.54
C VAL A 194 10.70 -8.14 -0.63
N GLU A 195 10.66 -8.42 0.68
CA GLU A 195 11.59 -7.84 1.66
C GLU A 195 12.91 -8.62 1.64
N LYS A 196 14.04 -7.91 1.75
CA LYS A 196 15.36 -8.51 1.90
C LYS A 196 15.79 -8.45 3.37
N VAL A 197 16.45 -9.50 3.83
CA VAL A 197 16.95 -9.61 5.19
C VAL A 197 18.43 -10.02 5.18
N TRP A 198 19.16 -9.58 6.18
CA TRP A 198 20.54 -10.01 6.39
C TRP A 198 20.55 -11.36 7.10
N THR A 199 21.24 -12.32 6.52
CA THR A 199 21.49 -13.64 7.12
C THR A 199 22.97 -13.88 7.28
N ARG A 200 23.34 -14.76 8.21
CA ARG A 200 24.71 -15.21 8.39
C ARG A 200 24.87 -16.60 7.80
N ALA A 201 25.74 -16.74 6.80
CA ALA A 201 26.10 -18.04 6.21
C ALA A 201 26.96 -18.86 7.18
N GLU A 202 27.11 -20.18 6.91
CA GLU A 202 27.91 -21.10 7.74
C GLU A 202 29.39 -20.67 7.89
N ASP A 203 29.92 -19.93 6.92
CA ASP A 203 31.27 -19.37 6.96
C ASP A 203 31.41 -18.07 7.75
N GLY A 204 30.30 -17.58 8.33
CA GLY A 204 30.23 -16.34 9.10
C GLY A 204 30.04 -15.07 8.26
N THR A 205 29.96 -15.16 6.93
CA THR A 205 29.70 -14.00 6.06
C THR A 205 28.23 -13.56 6.14
N GLU A 206 28.00 -12.25 6.11
CA GLU A 206 26.67 -11.68 6.08
C GLU A 206 26.20 -11.50 4.63
N ILE A 207 25.04 -12.07 4.31
CA ILE A 207 24.48 -12.07 2.96
C ILE A 207 23.06 -11.49 3.02
N LEU A 208 22.75 -10.61 2.08
CA LEU A 208 21.42 -10.04 1.92
C LEU A 208 20.58 -10.95 1.02
N VAL A 209 19.62 -11.67 1.59
CA VAL A 209 18.75 -12.62 0.89
C VAL A 209 17.30 -12.18 0.91
N ASP A 210 16.49 -12.75 0.02
CA ASP A 210 15.05 -12.52 0.05
C ASP A 210 14.44 -13.16 1.30
N ALA A 211 13.62 -12.42 2.04
CA ALA A 211 13.02 -12.88 3.28
C ALA A 211 12.21 -14.19 3.13
N ASN A 212 11.70 -14.45 1.92
CA ASN A 212 10.98 -15.69 1.61
C ASN A 212 11.87 -16.96 1.57
N THR A 213 13.20 -16.79 1.53
CA THR A 213 14.14 -17.92 1.52
C THR A 213 14.56 -18.38 2.91
N ILE A 214 14.09 -17.69 3.95
CA ILE A 214 14.39 -17.99 5.35
C ILE A 214 13.61 -19.22 5.81
N ASN A 215 14.32 -20.18 6.38
CA ASN A 215 13.76 -21.40 6.97
C ASN A 215 13.94 -21.39 8.50
N ALA A 216 13.24 -22.28 9.16
CA ALA A 216 13.45 -22.51 10.60
C ALA A 216 14.88 -22.93 10.87
N GLY A 217 15.55 -22.27 11.80
CA GLY A 217 16.95 -22.47 12.16
C GLY A 217 17.94 -21.54 11.46
N ASP A 218 17.52 -20.76 10.45
CA ASP A 218 18.38 -19.75 9.82
C ASP A 218 18.67 -18.59 10.77
N ILE A 219 19.86 -18.02 10.65
CA ILE A 219 20.31 -16.91 11.49
C ILE A 219 20.06 -15.59 10.75
N VAL A 220 19.21 -14.75 11.32
CA VAL A 220 18.84 -13.44 10.75
C VAL A 220 19.39 -12.32 11.64
N ILE A 221 19.99 -11.30 11.00
CA ILE A 221 20.56 -10.13 11.66
C ILE A 221 19.61 -8.97 11.46
N VAL A 222 19.17 -8.34 12.55
CA VAL A 222 18.24 -7.21 12.49
C VAL A 222 18.86 -6.02 13.21
N ARG A 223 19.05 -4.92 12.48
CA ARG A 223 19.67 -3.67 12.93
C ARG A 223 18.65 -2.59 13.16
N THR A 224 19.07 -1.55 13.85
CA THR A 224 18.28 -0.31 14.05
C THR A 224 17.56 0.11 12.77
N GLY A 225 16.28 0.41 12.86
CA GLY A 225 15.42 0.82 11.74
C GLY A 225 14.87 -0.32 10.90
N ASN A 226 15.23 -1.59 11.15
CA ASN A 226 14.75 -2.72 10.38
C ASN A 226 13.58 -3.47 11.06
N VAL A 227 12.72 -4.05 10.22
CA VAL A 227 11.64 -4.97 10.67
C VAL A 227 12.22 -6.34 10.95
N ILE A 228 11.79 -6.96 12.02
CA ILE A 228 11.98 -8.39 12.27
C ILE A 228 11.07 -9.14 11.29
N ALA A 229 11.68 -9.83 10.32
CA ALA A 229 10.93 -10.44 9.21
C ALA A 229 10.29 -11.78 9.60
N VAL A 230 10.82 -12.50 10.59
CA VAL A 230 10.39 -13.84 11.02
C VAL A 230 10.29 -13.90 12.53
N ASP A 231 9.38 -14.72 13.03
CA ASP A 231 9.34 -15.05 14.45
C ASP A 231 10.59 -15.83 14.82
N GLY A 232 11.17 -15.52 15.99
CA GLY A 232 12.40 -16.20 16.40
C GLY A 232 12.85 -15.85 17.80
N LYS A 233 13.99 -16.42 18.17
CA LYS A 233 14.63 -16.23 19.46
C LYS A 233 15.94 -15.48 19.30
N VAL A 234 16.16 -14.46 20.09
CA VAL A 234 17.43 -13.72 20.11
C VAL A 234 18.55 -14.63 20.62
N ILE A 235 19.58 -14.85 19.80
CA ILE A 235 20.76 -15.64 20.14
C ILE A 235 21.96 -14.79 20.52
N SER A 236 22.01 -13.51 20.09
CA SER A 236 23.00 -12.54 20.54
C SER A 236 22.56 -11.10 20.28
N GLY A 237 23.14 -10.16 20.99
CA GLY A 237 22.86 -8.74 20.84
C GLY A 237 21.76 -8.25 21.80
N GLU A 238 21.51 -6.94 21.74
CA GLU A 238 20.50 -6.26 22.55
C GLU A 238 19.89 -5.12 21.73
N ALA A 239 18.55 -4.97 21.80
CA ALA A 239 17.84 -3.92 21.10
C ALA A 239 16.55 -3.50 21.84
N HIS A 240 16.13 -2.28 21.57
CA HIS A 240 14.79 -1.79 21.87
C HIS A 240 13.88 -2.06 20.67
N VAL A 241 12.85 -2.87 20.86
CA VAL A 241 11.95 -3.33 19.81
C VAL A 241 10.55 -2.75 20.02
N SER A 242 10.07 -1.98 19.06
CA SER A 242 8.68 -1.51 19.03
C SER A 242 7.75 -2.66 18.70
N GLN A 243 6.76 -2.88 19.56
CA GLN A 243 5.70 -3.88 19.36
C GLN A 243 4.33 -3.20 19.18
N ALA A 244 4.32 -1.90 18.88
CA ALA A 244 3.12 -1.09 18.77
C ALA A 244 2.13 -1.65 17.73
N SER A 245 2.64 -2.24 16.64
CA SER A 245 1.85 -2.94 15.60
C SER A 245 1.06 -4.15 16.11
N MET A 246 1.50 -4.78 17.19
CA MET A 246 0.87 -5.98 17.75
C MET A 246 0.07 -5.71 19.02
N THR A 247 0.63 -4.88 19.92
CA THR A 247 0.07 -4.64 21.26
C THR A 247 -0.66 -3.31 21.38
N GLY A 248 -0.43 -2.38 20.47
CA GLY A 248 -0.91 -0.98 20.54
C GLY A 248 -0.16 -0.13 21.57
N GLU A 249 0.86 -0.67 22.22
CA GLU A 249 1.68 0.06 23.21
C GLU A 249 2.83 0.78 22.51
N SER A 250 2.94 2.10 22.74
CA SER A 250 3.93 2.95 22.06
C SER A 250 5.34 2.85 22.63
N MET A 251 5.55 2.21 23.81
CA MET A 251 6.88 2.11 24.40
C MET A 251 7.63 0.87 23.88
N PRO A 252 8.87 1.05 23.36
CA PRO A 252 9.67 -0.07 22.90
C PRO A 252 10.09 -0.99 24.05
N VAL A 253 10.10 -2.28 23.77
CA VAL A 253 10.45 -3.33 24.73
C VAL A 253 11.90 -3.75 24.52
N ARG A 254 12.69 -3.72 25.59
CA ARG A 254 14.08 -4.20 25.56
C ARG A 254 14.12 -5.72 25.31
N LYS A 255 14.83 -6.15 24.26
CA LYS A 255 15.09 -7.53 23.92
C LYS A 255 16.58 -7.84 24.03
N TYR A 256 16.89 -8.99 24.60
CA TYR A 256 18.23 -9.46 24.85
C TYR A 256 18.32 -10.97 24.59
N GLU A 257 19.47 -11.57 24.69
CA GLU A 257 19.71 -13.00 24.45
C GLU A 257 18.68 -13.88 25.21
N GLY A 258 18.05 -14.80 24.49
CA GLY A 258 16.96 -15.65 24.97
C GLY A 258 15.56 -15.06 24.87
N SER A 259 15.39 -13.79 24.53
CA SER A 259 14.09 -13.15 24.33
C SER A 259 13.43 -13.65 23.05
N LEU A 260 12.10 -13.82 23.08
CA LEU A 260 11.30 -14.04 21.88
C LEU A 260 11.02 -12.72 21.17
N VAL A 261 11.13 -12.74 19.85
CA VAL A 261 10.80 -11.62 18.96
C VAL A 261 9.83 -12.07 17.90
N TYR A 262 9.00 -11.16 17.45
CA TYR A 262 7.88 -11.45 16.56
C TYR A 262 8.04 -10.73 15.24
N ALA A 263 7.69 -11.43 14.15
CA ALA A 263 7.65 -10.86 12.82
C ALA A 263 6.75 -9.63 12.78
N GLY A 264 7.26 -8.55 12.17
CA GLY A 264 6.52 -7.30 12.04
C GLY A 264 6.77 -6.28 13.13
N THR A 265 7.54 -6.61 14.13
CA THR A 265 8.04 -5.64 15.11
C THR A 265 9.31 -4.97 14.59
N VAL A 266 9.64 -3.81 15.10
CA VAL A 266 10.71 -2.94 14.59
C VAL A 266 11.79 -2.74 15.63
N VAL A 267 13.05 -2.89 15.22
CA VAL A 267 14.20 -2.52 16.06
C VAL A 267 14.37 -1.01 16.00
N GLU A 268 14.03 -0.30 17.10
CA GLU A 268 14.20 1.16 17.19
C GLU A 268 15.64 1.55 17.48
N GLU A 269 16.33 0.78 18.33
CA GLU A 269 17.70 1.02 18.72
C GLU A 269 18.41 -0.29 19.03
N GLY A 270 19.67 -0.46 18.58
CA GLY A 270 20.49 -1.63 18.83
C GLY A 270 20.56 -2.60 17.63
N GLU A 271 21.15 -3.76 17.86
CA GLU A 271 21.26 -4.87 16.90
C GLU A 271 20.99 -6.19 17.62
N ILE A 272 20.20 -7.05 17.01
CA ILE A 272 19.95 -8.41 17.47
C ILE A 272 20.18 -9.42 16.36
N VAL A 273 20.69 -10.58 16.77
CA VAL A 273 20.79 -11.76 15.92
C VAL A 273 19.76 -12.76 16.41
N ILE A 274 18.89 -13.19 15.53
CA ILE A 274 17.77 -14.08 15.85
C ILE A 274 17.92 -15.41 15.11
N GLU A 275 17.54 -16.50 15.76
CA GLU A 275 17.33 -17.80 15.15
C GLU A 275 15.84 -17.91 14.76
N ALA A 276 15.54 -18.10 13.49
CA ALA A 276 14.19 -18.18 12.97
C ALA A 276 13.47 -19.45 13.47
N GLU A 277 12.28 -19.32 14.06
CA GLU A 277 11.46 -20.46 14.51
C GLU A 277 10.51 -21.00 13.44
N GLY A 278 10.36 -20.31 12.30
CA GLY A 278 9.48 -20.70 11.21
C GLY A 278 9.81 -20.08 9.87
N SER A 279 9.15 -20.56 8.81
CA SER A 279 9.26 -19.99 7.48
C SER A 279 8.25 -18.84 7.30
N LEU A 280 8.63 -17.81 6.54
CA LEU A 280 7.86 -16.59 6.31
C LEU A 280 6.52 -16.79 5.56
N GLY A 281 6.32 -17.95 4.94
CA GLY A 281 5.21 -18.17 4.00
C GLY A 281 3.82 -18.00 4.59
N ASN A 282 3.58 -18.44 5.81
CA ASN A 282 2.27 -18.36 6.46
C ASN A 282 2.04 -16.99 7.13
N SER A 283 3.07 -16.40 7.76
CA SER A 283 2.93 -15.14 8.48
C SER A 283 2.71 -13.93 7.56
N LYS A 284 3.35 -13.91 6.38
CA LYS A 284 3.22 -12.80 5.41
C LYS A 284 1.81 -12.73 4.81
N TYR A 285 1.24 -13.90 4.49
CA TYR A 285 -0.11 -13.98 3.95
C TYR A 285 -1.18 -13.57 4.98
N ASP A 286 -1.05 -14.06 6.21
CA ASP A 286 -1.97 -13.68 7.30
C ASP A 286 -1.90 -12.17 7.57
N ARG A 287 -0.72 -11.56 7.45
CA ARG A 287 -0.56 -10.10 7.56
C ARG A 287 -1.23 -9.35 6.41
N ILE A 288 -1.11 -9.84 5.17
CA ILE A 288 -1.80 -9.25 4.02
C ILE A 288 -3.32 -9.34 4.21
N ILE A 289 -3.85 -10.47 4.67
CA ILE A 289 -5.27 -10.62 4.98
C ILE A 289 -5.69 -9.67 6.08
N THR A 290 -4.95 -9.61 7.19
CA THR A 290 -5.23 -8.68 8.29
C THR A 290 -5.21 -7.24 7.81
N MET A 291 -4.24 -6.84 6.99
CA MET A 291 -4.18 -5.50 6.39
C MET A 291 -5.38 -5.22 5.48
N ILE A 292 -5.86 -6.21 4.71
CA ILE A 292 -7.06 -6.06 3.88
C ILE A 292 -8.30 -5.92 4.76
N GLU A 293 -8.43 -6.73 5.81
CA GLU A 293 -9.54 -6.64 6.78
C GLU A 293 -9.55 -5.30 7.52
N ASP A 294 -8.37 -4.80 7.91
CA ASP A 294 -8.23 -3.48 8.53
C ASP A 294 -8.50 -2.35 7.54
N SER A 295 -8.10 -2.51 6.28
CA SER A 295 -8.45 -1.58 5.19
C SER A 295 -9.96 -1.48 4.99
N GLU A 296 -10.71 -2.57 5.14
CA GLU A 296 -12.18 -2.54 5.10
C GLU A 296 -12.79 -1.74 6.25
N LYS A 297 -12.12 -1.67 7.41
CA LYS A 297 -12.54 -0.80 8.53
C LYS A 297 -12.24 0.67 8.26
N LEU A 298 -11.20 0.98 7.48
CA LEU A 298 -10.77 2.33 7.11
C LEU A 298 -11.50 2.83 5.85
N LYS A 299 -12.83 2.75 5.86
CA LYS A 299 -13.70 3.18 4.74
C LYS A 299 -13.54 4.66 4.43
N SER A 300 -13.64 5.01 3.15
CA SER A 300 -13.70 6.40 2.72
C SER A 300 -14.99 7.07 3.18
N SER A 301 -14.96 8.40 3.35
CA SER A 301 -16.16 9.17 3.72
C SER A 301 -17.24 9.07 2.64
N THR A 302 -16.84 8.96 1.39
CA THR A 302 -17.73 8.78 0.24
C THR A 302 -18.40 7.40 0.26
N GLU A 303 -17.67 6.35 0.62
CA GLU A 303 -18.19 5.01 0.78
C GLU A 303 -19.21 4.91 1.93
N ASP A 304 -18.89 5.50 3.08
CA ASP A 304 -19.79 5.53 4.24
C ASP A 304 -21.07 6.34 3.96
N LYS A 305 -20.96 7.49 3.28
CA LYS A 305 -22.11 8.27 2.83
C LYS A 305 -23.00 7.49 1.86
N ALA A 306 -22.41 6.78 0.91
CA ALA A 306 -23.17 5.98 -0.06
C ALA A 306 -23.90 4.83 0.63
N SER A 307 -23.25 4.13 1.57
CA SER A 307 -23.88 3.08 2.37
C SER A 307 -25.05 3.61 3.21
N LYS A 308 -24.85 4.70 3.93
CA LYS A 308 -25.92 5.35 4.75
C LYS A 308 -27.09 5.83 3.91
N LEU A 309 -26.82 6.35 2.71
CA LEU A 309 -27.89 6.77 1.80
C LEU A 309 -28.68 5.56 1.26
N ALA A 310 -27.99 4.49 0.92
CA ALA A 310 -28.62 3.25 0.47
C ALA A 310 -29.63 2.72 1.51
N ASP A 311 -29.22 2.66 2.77
CA ASP A 311 -30.11 2.23 3.87
C ASP A 311 -31.30 3.18 4.07
N ARG A 312 -31.11 4.49 3.88
CA ARG A 312 -32.21 5.48 3.97
C ARG A 312 -33.22 5.36 2.84
N LEU A 313 -32.88 4.77 1.69
CA LEU A 313 -33.80 4.63 0.57
C LEU A 313 -34.81 3.49 0.78
N VAL A 314 -34.51 2.49 1.62
CA VAL A 314 -35.39 1.33 1.87
C VAL A 314 -36.80 1.73 2.33
N PRO A 315 -37.01 2.62 3.31
CA PRO A 315 -38.35 3.09 3.69
C PRO A 315 -39.13 3.75 2.55
N TYR A 316 -38.42 4.50 1.68
CA TYR A 316 -39.05 5.15 0.53
C TYR A 316 -39.51 4.13 -0.52
N THR A 317 -38.73 3.04 -0.72
CA THR A 317 -39.13 1.93 -1.59
C THR A 317 -40.43 1.27 -1.09
N PHE A 318 -40.55 1.02 0.23
CA PHE A 318 -41.80 0.54 0.81
C PHE A 318 -42.96 1.53 0.64
N GLY A 319 -42.72 2.81 0.89
CA GLY A 319 -43.72 3.88 0.69
C GLY A 319 -44.22 3.93 -0.75
N ALA A 320 -43.30 3.90 -1.71
CA ALA A 320 -43.63 3.89 -3.14
C ALA A 320 -44.42 2.61 -3.53
N THR A 321 -44.05 1.46 -2.99
CA THR A 321 -44.77 0.20 -3.21
C THR A 321 -46.19 0.26 -2.68
N ALA A 322 -46.38 0.73 -1.45
CA ALA A 322 -47.68 0.91 -0.85
C ALA A 322 -48.56 1.91 -1.63
N LEU A 323 -48.01 3.05 -1.99
CA LEU A 323 -48.67 4.07 -2.81
C LEU A 323 -49.08 3.52 -4.18
N GLN A 324 -48.18 2.81 -4.85
CA GLN A 324 -48.45 2.18 -6.16
C GLN A 324 -49.62 1.17 -6.04
N TYR A 325 -49.65 0.35 -4.97
CA TYR A 325 -50.75 -0.57 -4.75
C TYR A 325 -52.07 0.15 -4.49
N LEU A 326 -52.05 1.21 -3.72
CA LEU A 326 -53.28 1.99 -3.43
C LEU A 326 -53.86 2.63 -4.70
N ILE A 327 -53.00 3.12 -5.60
CA ILE A 327 -53.43 3.75 -6.86
C ILE A 327 -53.91 2.74 -7.88
N THR A 328 -53.14 1.65 -8.11
CA THR A 328 -53.38 0.75 -9.23
C THR A 328 -54.15 -0.49 -8.86
N ARG A 329 -54.20 -0.84 -7.56
CA ARG A 329 -54.74 -2.12 -7.02
C ARG A 329 -54.07 -3.34 -7.66
N ASP A 330 -52.92 -3.15 -8.35
CA ASP A 330 -52.14 -4.19 -9.00
C ASP A 330 -50.91 -4.50 -8.16
N ILE A 331 -50.96 -5.66 -7.50
CA ILE A 331 -49.87 -6.07 -6.62
C ILE A 331 -48.62 -6.47 -7.40
N THR A 332 -48.74 -6.89 -8.66
CA THR A 332 -47.59 -7.22 -9.53
C THR A 332 -46.76 -6.00 -9.82
N ARG A 333 -47.43 -4.87 -10.15
CA ARG A 333 -46.75 -3.59 -10.33
C ARG A 333 -46.11 -3.10 -9.03
N ALA A 334 -46.82 -3.26 -7.91
CA ALA A 334 -46.28 -2.86 -6.63
C ALA A 334 -45.05 -3.69 -6.23
N THR A 335 -45.11 -5.03 -6.40
CA THR A 335 -43.96 -5.89 -6.07
C THR A 335 -42.77 -5.73 -7.02
N SER A 336 -42.96 -5.25 -8.26
CA SER A 336 -41.87 -4.94 -9.18
C SER A 336 -40.95 -3.84 -8.64
N ILE A 337 -41.48 -2.90 -7.82
CA ILE A 337 -40.69 -1.84 -7.16
C ILE A 337 -39.78 -2.45 -6.08
N LEU A 338 -40.25 -3.44 -5.33
CA LEU A 338 -39.48 -4.10 -4.27
C LEU A 338 -38.28 -4.90 -4.82
N MET A 339 -38.27 -5.22 -6.13
CA MET A 339 -37.17 -5.95 -6.78
C MET A 339 -35.97 -5.07 -7.10
N VAL A 340 -36.06 -3.76 -6.90
CA VAL A 340 -34.96 -2.84 -7.15
C VAL A 340 -34.39 -2.39 -5.82
N ASP A 341 -33.16 -2.82 -5.56
CA ASP A 341 -32.42 -2.46 -4.38
C ASP A 341 -31.25 -1.54 -4.72
N PHE A 342 -31.18 -0.41 -4.03
CA PHE A 342 -30.05 0.52 -4.16
C PHE A 342 -28.88 0.09 -3.27
N CYS A 343 -29.15 -0.65 -2.20
CA CYS A 343 -28.20 -0.96 -1.16
C CYS A 343 -27.15 -1.97 -1.64
N CYS A 344 -27.58 -3.10 -2.20
CA CYS A 344 -26.66 -4.13 -2.69
C CYS A 344 -25.72 -3.59 -3.76
N ALA A 345 -26.26 -2.84 -4.74
CA ALA A 345 -25.46 -2.28 -5.80
C ALA A 345 -24.38 -1.29 -5.31
N LEU A 346 -24.71 -0.44 -4.33
CA LEU A 346 -23.77 0.54 -3.78
C LEU A 346 -22.77 -0.10 -2.82
N LYS A 347 -23.23 -0.97 -1.92
CA LYS A 347 -22.38 -1.64 -0.92
C LYS A 347 -21.39 -2.62 -1.54
N LEU A 348 -21.68 -3.14 -2.73
CA LEU A 348 -20.79 -4.03 -3.46
C LEU A 348 -19.82 -3.24 -4.38
N SER A 349 -20.33 -2.37 -5.24
CA SER A 349 -19.55 -1.81 -6.34
C SER A 349 -18.52 -0.77 -5.88
N ILE A 350 -18.74 -0.05 -4.76
CA ILE A 350 -17.80 0.97 -4.28
C ILE A 350 -16.57 0.33 -3.62
N PRO A 351 -16.69 -0.62 -2.65
CA PRO A 351 -15.53 -1.32 -2.11
C PRO A 351 -14.69 -2.01 -3.18
N ILE A 352 -15.32 -2.61 -4.18
CA ILE A 352 -14.61 -3.23 -5.31
C ILE A 352 -13.77 -2.20 -6.08
N ALA A 353 -14.30 -1.00 -6.31
CA ALA A 353 -13.52 0.07 -6.97
C ALA A 353 -12.30 0.49 -6.14
N VAL A 354 -12.45 0.57 -4.81
CA VAL A 354 -11.35 0.88 -3.87
C VAL A 354 -10.30 -0.22 -3.88
N LEU A 355 -10.71 -1.48 -3.73
CA LEU A 355 -9.80 -2.63 -3.77
C LEU A 355 -9.05 -2.72 -5.10
N SER A 356 -9.72 -2.43 -6.22
CA SER A 356 -9.10 -2.38 -7.54
C SER A 356 -8.06 -1.27 -7.66
N ALA A 357 -8.35 -0.08 -7.09
CA ALA A 357 -7.39 1.02 -7.06
C ALA A 357 -6.17 0.71 -6.18
N MET A 358 -6.38 0.04 -5.03
CA MET A 358 -5.29 -0.41 -4.16
C MET A 358 -4.43 -1.48 -4.85
N ARG A 359 -5.06 -2.42 -5.59
CA ARG A 359 -4.35 -3.39 -6.41
C ARG A 359 -3.48 -2.71 -7.46
N GLU A 360 -4.07 -1.77 -8.21
CA GLU A 360 -3.35 -1.02 -9.25
C GLU A 360 -2.18 -0.20 -8.68
N ALA A 361 -2.37 0.43 -7.50
CA ALA A 361 -1.28 1.08 -6.77
C ALA A 361 -0.17 0.06 -6.42
N GLY A 362 -0.53 -1.15 -6.00
CA GLY A 362 0.40 -2.25 -5.74
C GLY A 362 1.26 -2.64 -6.95
N GLU A 363 0.72 -2.61 -8.17
CA GLU A 363 1.47 -2.86 -9.41
C GLU A 363 2.58 -1.81 -9.64
N TYR A 364 2.43 -0.60 -9.08
CA TYR A 364 3.43 0.47 -9.07
C TYR A 364 4.26 0.51 -7.78
N ARG A 365 4.34 -0.60 -7.04
CA ARG A 365 5.07 -0.70 -5.75
C ARG A 365 4.59 0.27 -4.67
N MET A 366 3.32 0.63 -4.70
CA MET A 366 2.71 1.46 -3.68
C MET A 366 1.79 0.62 -2.81
N THR A 367 1.92 0.72 -1.49
CA THR A 367 1.02 0.06 -0.54
C THR A 367 0.14 1.10 0.14
N VAL A 368 -1.16 0.92 0.05
CA VAL A 368 -2.16 1.84 0.64
C VAL A 368 -2.90 1.09 1.75
N LYS A 369 -2.95 1.66 2.96
CA LYS A 369 -3.59 1.03 4.12
C LYS A 369 -5.12 1.12 4.12
N GLY A 370 -5.74 1.92 3.26
CA GLY A 370 -7.19 1.99 3.18
C GLY A 370 -7.74 3.03 2.20
N GLY A 371 -9.00 2.86 1.82
CA GLY A 371 -9.69 3.71 0.84
C GLY A 371 -9.80 5.18 1.24
N LYS A 372 -9.87 5.47 2.55
CA LYS A 372 -9.93 6.85 3.05
C LYS A 372 -8.68 7.66 2.67
N PHE A 373 -7.52 7.00 2.56
CA PHE A 373 -6.27 7.66 2.22
C PHE A 373 -6.18 7.98 0.72
N LEU A 374 -6.74 7.11 -0.15
CA LEU A 374 -6.91 7.44 -1.57
C LEU A 374 -7.88 8.62 -1.76
N GLU A 375 -8.95 8.70 -0.96
CA GLU A 375 -9.85 9.85 -0.97
C GLU A 375 -9.11 11.12 -0.52
N ALA A 376 -8.32 11.06 0.57
CA ALA A 376 -7.52 12.17 1.06
C ALA A 376 -6.51 12.65 -0.01
N VAL A 377 -5.78 11.71 -0.65
CA VAL A 377 -4.86 12.04 -1.75
C VAL A 377 -5.62 12.67 -2.93
N ALA A 378 -6.84 12.22 -3.26
CA ALA A 378 -7.63 12.80 -4.35
C ALA A 378 -8.18 14.21 -4.04
N GLU A 379 -8.46 14.51 -2.78
CA GLU A 379 -9.06 15.78 -2.34
C GLU A 379 -8.02 16.79 -1.86
N ALA A 380 -6.76 16.38 -1.65
CA ALA A 380 -5.71 17.24 -1.15
C ALA A 380 -5.55 18.50 -2.02
N ASP A 381 -5.43 19.64 -1.38
CA ASP A 381 -5.07 20.92 -1.98
C ASP A 381 -3.67 21.39 -1.56
N THR A 382 -3.13 20.82 -0.48
CA THR A 382 -1.83 21.15 0.07
C THR A 382 -0.99 19.87 0.20
N ILE A 383 0.27 19.94 -0.25
CA ILE A 383 1.28 18.90 -0.08
C ILE A 383 2.50 19.47 0.62
N VAL A 384 2.96 18.78 1.65
CA VAL A 384 4.14 19.12 2.42
C VAL A 384 5.20 18.06 2.15
N PHE A 385 6.38 18.48 1.73
CA PHE A 385 7.53 17.62 1.54
C PHE A 385 8.58 17.86 2.62
N ASP A 386 9.08 16.79 3.21
CA ASP A 386 10.39 16.88 3.83
C ASP A 386 11.48 17.04 2.75
N LYS A 387 12.60 17.68 3.08
CA LYS A 387 13.70 17.81 2.15
C LYS A 387 14.55 16.53 2.09
N THR A 388 15.10 16.14 3.22
CA THR A 388 16.15 15.13 3.32
C THR A 388 15.60 13.72 3.11
N GLY A 389 16.19 12.96 2.16
CA GLY A 389 15.69 11.61 1.85
C GLY A 389 14.43 11.57 1.00
N THR A 390 13.68 12.67 0.92
CA THR A 390 12.44 12.78 0.15
C THR A 390 12.70 13.52 -1.17
N LEU A 391 13.11 14.76 -1.13
CA LEU A 391 13.48 15.55 -2.32
C LEU A 391 14.95 15.38 -2.71
N THR A 392 15.79 14.95 -1.76
CA THR A 392 17.22 14.68 -1.94
C THR A 392 17.55 13.21 -1.76
N GLU A 393 18.75 12.80 -2.18
CA GLU A 393 19.22 11.41 -2.13
C GLU A 393 19.54 10.94 -0.70
N ALA A 394 19.62 11.85 0.29
CA ALA A 394 20.11 11.59 1.66
C ALA A 394 21.51 10.92 1.68
N VAL A 395 22.30 11.17 0.66
CA VAL A 395 23.69 10.72 0.56
C VAL A 395 24.57 11.95 0.44
N PRO A 396 24.74 12.72 1.54
CA PRO A 396 25.56 13.92 1.51
C PRO A 396 27.00 13.57 1.12
N LYS A 397 27.64 14.50 0.42
CA LYS A 397 29.03 14.40 -0.04
C LYS A 397 29.75 15.70 0.26
N VAL A 398 31.00 15.60 0.65
CA VAL A 398 31.83 16.78 0.77
C VAL A 398 32.08 17.35 -0.63
N HIS A 399 31.60 18.57 -0.88
CA HIS A 399 31.82 19.27 -2.13
C HIS A 399 33.18 19.93 -2.14
N LYS A 400 33.49 20.64 -1.06
CA LYS A 400 34.76 21.36 -0.91
C LYS A 400 35.05 21.70 0.56
N VAL A 401 36.32 21.72 0.94
CA VAL A 401 36.79 22.29 2.21
C VAL A 401 37.34 23.66 1.92
N VAL A 402 36.89 24.70 2.62
CA VAL A 402 37.33 26.08 2.47
C VAL A 402 38.06 26.48 3.76
N PRO A 403 39.42 26.58 3.75
CA PRO A 403 40.19 26.94 4.94
C PRO A 403 40.09 28.45 5.22
N PHE A 404 39.96 28.76 6.51
CA PHE A 404 39.94 30.09 7.10
C PHE A 404 41.15 30.30 8.06
N SER A 405 42.17 29.44 7.96
CA SER A 405 43.40 29.49 8.73
C SER A 405 44.59 29.19 7.81
N ASP A 406 45.78 29.08 8.35
CA ASP A 406 46.96 28.64 7.61
C ASP A 406 47.06 27.11 7.47
N ILE A 407 46.06 26.38 8.01
CA ILE A 407 45.93 24.92 7.93
C ILE A 407 45.42 24.59 6.52
N ASN A 408 46.04 23.60 5.87
CA ASN A 408 45.61 23.20 4.53
C ASN A 408 44.30 22.43 4.52
N GLU A 409 43.64 22.32 3.35
CA GLU A 409 42.34 21.69 3.16
C GLU A 409 42.30 20.23 3.67
N ASP A 410 43.36 19.45 3.37
CA ASP A 410 43.43 18.03 3.73
C ASP A 410 43.58 17.83 5.26
N GLU A 411 44.36 18.71 5.91
CA GLU A 411 44.50 18.68 7.37
C GLU A 411 43.21 19.13 8.07
N CYS A 412 42.50 20.12 7.55
CA CYS A 412 41.17 20.50 8.04
C CYS A 412 40.17 19.33 7.92
N LEU A 413 40.19 18.64 6.79
CA LEU A 413 39.31 17.46 6.57
C LEU A 413 39.68 16.30 7.49
N ARG A 414 40.97 16.07 7.71
CA ARG A 414 41.49 15.05 8.64
C ARG A 414 41.02 15.30 10.07
N ILE A 415 41.15 16.53 10.56
CA ILE A 415 40.69 16.94 11.90
C ILE A 415 39.16 16.75 11.99
N ALA A 416 38.40 17.20 11.00
CA ALA A 416 36.96 17.07 10.98
C ALA A 416 36.53 15.59 10.99
N ALA A 417 37.16 14.73 10.18
CA ALA A 417 36.87 13.30 10.15
C ALA A 417 37.15 12.62 11.49
N CYS A 418 38.25 12.97 12.15
CA CYS A 418 38.62 12.46 13.47
C CYS A 418 37.54 12.77 14.54
N LEU A 419 36.89 13.92 14.50
CA LEU A 419 35.80 14.27 15.43
C LEU A 419 34.50 13.56 15.06
N GLU A 420 34.16 13.54 13.78
CA GLU A 420 32.88 13.03 13.25
C GLU A 420 32.78 11.50 13.30
N GLU A 421 33.89 10.76 13.31
CA GLU A 421 33.94 9.30 13.33
C GLU A 421 33.23 8.71 14.57
N HIS A 422 33.23 9.42 15.69
CA HIS A 422 32.66 8.93 16.96
C HIS A 422 31.13 9.03 17.04
N TYR A 423 30.51 9.84 16.19
CA TYR A 423 29.07 10.07 16.20
C TYR A 423 28.51 9.96 14.78
N PRO A 424 28.35 8.73 14.27
CA PRO A 424 27.97 8.51 12.87
C PRO A 424 26.56 9.01 12.58
N HIS A 425 26.47 10.07 11.81
CA HIS A 425 25.26 10.55 11.15
C HIS A 425 25.57 10.86 9.67
N SER A 426 24.58 11.20 8.87
CA SER A 426 24.72 11.31 7.42
C SER A 426 25.84 12.27 6.97
N ILE A 427 25.98 13.43 7.61
CA ILE A 427 27.02 14.42 7.33
C ILE A 427 28.39 13.91 7.83
N ALA A 428 28.43 13.34 9.05
CA ALA A 428 29.65 12.74 9.61
C ALA A 428 30.23 11.67 8.69
N ASN A 429 29.35 10.75 8.24
CA ASN A 429 29.74 9.68 7.29
C ASN A 429 30.29 10.25 5.98
N ALA A 430 29.76 11.38 5.48
CA ALA A 430 30.26 12.04 4.28
C ALA A 430 31.70 12.60 4.48
N VAL A 431 31.96 13.23 5.64
CA VAL A 431 33.27 13.78 5.98
C VAL A 431 34.30 12.67 6.17
N VAL A 432 33.97 11.63 6.93
CA VAL A 432 34.85 10.47 7.16
C VAL A 432 35.13 9.74 5.86
N LYS A 433 34.13 9.52 5.02
CA LYS A 433 34.29 8.86 3.72
C LYS A 433 35.20 9.64 2.77
N GLU A 434 35.05 10.96 2.72
CA GLU A 434 35.91 11.81 1.88
C GLU A 434 37.34 11.77 2.37
N ALA A 435 37.60 11.80 3.67
CA ALA A 435 38.90 11.63 4.27
C ALA A 435 39.55 10.29 3.90
N MET A 436 38.77 9.20 3.99
CA MET A 436 39.23 7.85 3.58
C MET A 436 39.58 7.78 2.09
N VAL A 437 38.74 8.36 1.21
CA VAL A 437 39.00 8.38 -0.24
C VAL A 437 40.29 9.13 -0.57
N LYS A 438 40.60 10.19 0.19
CA LYS A 438 41.86 10.95 0.04
C LYS A 438 43.05 10.28 0.76
N GLY A 439 42.88 9.17 1.43
CA GLY A 439 43.92 8.43 2.17
C GLY A 439 44.47 9.24 3.35
N LEU A 440 43.59 10.02 4.01
CA LEU A 440 43.98 10.85 5.16
C LEU A 440 43.78 10.02 6.43
N ASP A 441 44.72 9.11 6.72
CA ASP A 441 44.74 8.36 7.97
C ASP A 441 45.03 9.25 9.17
N HIS A 442 44.41 8.98 10.30
CA HIS A 442 44.68 9.70 11.54
C HIS A 442 44.90 8.71 12.70
N GLU A 443 45.79 9.09 13.60
CA GLU A 443 45.93 8.47 14.93
C GLU A 443 44.98 9.20 15.89
N GLU A 444 44.23 8.45 16.74
CA GLU A 444 43.40 9.04 17.79
C GLU A 444 44.27 9.78 18.82
N LYS A 445 44.28 11.12 18.74
CA LYS A 445 45.06 12.00 19.65
C LYS A 445 44.18 12.88 20.53
N HIS A 446 42.88 12.67 20.53
CA HIS A 446 41.95 13.52 21.27
C HIS A 446 41.58 12.96 22.65
N SER A 447 41.15 13.83 23.54
CA SER A 447 40.52 13.48 24.82
C SER A 447 39.09 13.00 24.60
N LYS A 448 38.35 12.76 25.68
CA LYS A 448 36.92 12.39 25.61
C LYS A 448 36.14 13.40 24.75
N VAL A 449 35.48 12.91 23.73
CA VAL A 449 34.63 13.70 22.85
C VAL A 449 33.29 13.97 23.52
N GLU A 450 32.85 15.23 23.53
CA GLU A 450 31.53 15.63 24.05
C GLU A 450 30.62 15.93 22.90
N TYR A 451 29.53 15.16 22.81
CA TYR A 451 28.48 15.37 21.79
C TYR A 451 27.36 16.25 22.39
N ILE A 452 27.06 17.34 21.73
CA ILE A 452 25.95 18.24 22.05
C ILE A 452 24.82 18.00 21.08
N VAL A 453 23.74 17.38 21.55
CA VAL A 453 22.62 16.91 20.73
C VAL A 453 22.08 18.05 19.85
N ALA A 454 21.98 17.79 18.55
CA ALA A 454 21.49 18.68 17.50
C ALA A 454 22.36 19.94 17.23
N HIS A 455 23.50 20.12 17.89
CA HIS A 455 24.33 21.31 17.75
C HIS A 455 25.71 21.01 17.15
N GLY A 456 26.47 20.07 17.71
CA GLY A 456 27.83 19.77 17.23
C GLY A 456 28.64 18.91 18.22
N ILE A 457 29.92 18.84 17.93
CA ILE A 457 30.90 18.05 18.68
C ILE A 457 32.01 19.00 19.20
N ALA A 458 32.39 18.83 20.47
CA ALA A 458 33.52 19.51 21.04
C ALA A 458 34.50 18.51 21.69
N THR A 459 35.80 18.74 21.52
CA THR A 459 36.87 17.95 22.18
C THR A 459 38.11 18.80 22.41
N THR A 460 39.12 18.20 23.02
CA THR A 460 40.44 18.79 23.16
C THR A 460 41.45 17.95 22.36
N LEU A 461 42.08 18.53 21.38
CA LEU A 461 43.13 17.95 20.52
C LEU A 461 44.45 18.68 20.80
N ASP A 462 45.50 17.96 21.22
CA ASP A 462 46.81 18.51 21.53
C ASP A 462 46.76 19.73 22.48
N GLY A 463 45.80 19.75 23.42
CA GLY A 463 45.61 20.82 24.38
C GLY A 463 44.78 22.01 23.91
N GLN A 464 44.34 22.03 22.65
CA GLN A 464 43.49 23.05 22.08
C GLN A 464 42.01 22.57 22.01
N LYS A 465 41.08 23.47 22.31
CA LYS A 465 39.65 23.14 22.17
C LYS A 465 39.26 23.16 20.69
N VAL A 466 38.77 22.01 20.19
CA VAL A 466 38.33 21.88 18.82
C VAL A 466 36.79 21.62 18.81
N CYS A 467 36.07 22.37 17.99
CA CYS A 467 34.64 22.28 17.85
C CYS A 467 34.28 22.12 16.36
N ILE A 468 33.31 21.23 16.08
CA ILE A 468 32.72 21.07 14.75
C ILE A 468 31.20 21.02 14.87
N GLY A 469 30.49 21.73 14.00
CA GLY A 469 29.02 21.74 14.06
C GLY A 469 28.35 22.84 13.25
N SER A 470 27.11 23.15 13.62
CA SER A 470 26.26 24.15 12.96
C SER A 470 26.78 25.60 13.19
N HIS A 471 26.24 26.54 12.40
CA HIS A 471 26.53 27.98 12.58
C HIS A 471 26.18 28.44 14.01
N HIS A 472 25.00 28.08 14.49
CA HIS A 472 24.54 28.42 15.85
C HIS A 472 25.52 27.92 16.90
N PHE A 473 25.91 26.65 16.83
CA PHE A 473 26.85 26.04 17.77
C PHE A 473 28.21 26.77 17.80
N ILE A 474 28.80 27.01 16.63
CA ILE A 474 30.13 27.59 16.55
C ILE A 474 30.16 29.09 16.92
N PHE A 475 29.19 29.88 16.45
CA PHE A 475 29.24 31.34 16.62
C PHE A 475 28.42 31.84 17.82
N GLU A 476 27.34 31.21 18.17
CA GLU A 476 26.46 31.67 19.28
C GLU A 476 26.76 30.94 20.57
N ASP A 477 26.82 29.59 20.59
CA ASP A 477 27.07 28.83 21.81
C ASP A 477 28.53 28.89 22.24
N GLU A 478 29.47 28.63 21.30
CA GLU A 478 30.90 28.61 21.59
C GLU A 478 31.57 29.99 21.46
N GLY A 479 30.90 30.96 20.82
CA GLY A 479 31.37 32.32 20.66
C GLY A 479 32.65 32.46 19.83
N CYS A 480 32.78 31.60 18.83
CA CYS A 480 33.94 31.66 17.89
C CYS A 480 33.89 32.89 17.01
N THR A 481 35.08 33.33 16.53
CA THR A 481 35.22 34.52 15.72
C THR A 481 35.91 34.22 14.41
N ILE A 482 35.70 35.13 13.43
CA ILE A 482 36.33 35.09 12.11
C ILE A 482 37.33 36.27 12.02
N ASP A 483 38.51 36.03 11.51
CA ASP A 483 39.51 37.10 11.30
C ASP A 483 38.97 38.15 10.29
N GLU A 484 39.17 39.43 10.57
CA GLU A 484 38.58 40.57 9.83
C GLU A 484 38.86 40.51 8.31
N ASP A 485 40.06 40.10 7.93
CA ASP A 485 40.51 39.96 6.54
C ASP A 485 39.80 38.82 5.77
N LYS A 486 39.16 37.89 6.47
CA LYS A 486 38.49 36.72 5.91
C LYS A 486 36.94 36.82 5.92
N LYS A 487 36.41 37.88 6.51
CA LYS A 487 34.92 38.06 6.59
C LYS A 487 34.26 38.09 5.22
N GLN A 488 34.87 38.80 4.25
CA GLN A 488 34.32 38.85 2.90
C GLN A 488 34.29 37.46 2.22
N ALA A 489 35.35 36.66 2.38
CA ALA A 489 35.44 35.32 1.84
C ALA A 489 34.40 34.39 2.49
N PHE A 490 34.04 34.62 3.79
CA PHE A 490 33.01 33.90 4.49
C PHE A 490 31.60 34.26 3.99
N GLU A 491 31.35 35.54 3.71
CA GLU A 491 30.08 36.01 3.15
C GLU A 491 29.86 35.53 1.70
N ASP A 492 30.93 35.34 0.95
CA ASP A 492 30.94 34.89 -0.43
C ASP A 492 30.81 33.35 -0.56
N LEU A 493 30.70 32.60 0.54
CA LEU A 493 30.53 31.15 0.49
C LEU A 493 29.24 30.79 -0.27
N PRO A 494 29.26 29.73 -1.12
CA PRO A 494 28.09 29.31 -1.88
C PRO A 494 26.94 28.89 -0.97
N ASN A 495 25.78 29.53 -1.14
CA ASN A 495 24.58 29.27 -0.33
C ASN A 495 23.81 27.99 -0.73
N GLU A 496 24.24 27.27 -1.76
CA GLU A 496 23.59 26.06 -2.24
C GLU A 496 23.99 24.81 -1.48
N TYR A 497 25.07 24.87 -0.67
CA TYR A 497 25.58 23.78 0.14
C TYR A 497 25.24 23.97 1.62
N SER A 498 25.10 22.87 2.34
CA SER A 498 25.08 22.91 3.81
C SER A 498 26.48 23.15 4.31
N HIS A 499 26.62 24.02 5.32
CA HIS A 499 27.93 24.42 5.86
C HIS A 499 28.14 23.71 7.20
N LEU A 500 29.24 22.97 7.32
CA LEU A 500 29.74 22.41 8.57
C LEU A 500 30.99 23.20 8.96
N TYR A 501 30.98 23.80 10.14
CA TYR A 501 32.00 24.72 10.59
C TYR A 501 32.96 24.03 11.55
N LEU A 502 34.28 24.18 11.30
CA LEU A 502 35.36 23.69 12.15
C LEU A 502 36.06 24.89 12.80
N ALA A 503 36.15 24.89 14.14
CA ALA A 503 36.82 25.94 14.90
C ALA A 503 37.84 25.34 15.88
N ILE A 504 38.94 26.05 16.12
CA ILE A 504 40.00 25.73 17.08
C ILE A 504 40.25 26.96 17.94
N ASP A 505 40.28 26.80 19.27
CA ASP A 505 40.52 27.87 20.23
C ASP A 505 39.69 29.14 19.95
N LYS A 506 38.38 28.96 19.67
CA LYS A 506 37.43 30.03 19.36
C LYS A 506 37.68 30.80 18.09
N LYS A 507 38.45 30.27 17.17
CA LYS A 507 38.65 30.82 15.82
C LYS A 507 38.12 29.84 14.75
N LEU A 508 37.43 30.37 13.75
CA LEU A 508 37.04 29.60 12.59
C LEU A 508 38.28 29.16 11.81
N VAL A 509 38.41 27.83 11.61
CA VAL A 509 39.55 27.23 10.90
C VAL A 509 39.17 26.82 9.48
N ALA A 510 38.00 26.23 9.31
CA ALA A 510 37.51 25.83 7.99
C ALA A 510 35.97 25.75 7.94
N VAL A 511 35.45 25.87 6.72
CA VAL A 511 34.06 25.54 6.43
C VAL A 511 34.03 24.38 5.42
N ILE A 512 33.37 23.30 5.76
CA ILE A 512 33.18 22.13 4.90
C ILE A 512 31.86 22.30 4.20
N LEU A 513 31.84 22.38 2.89
CA LEU A 513 30.66 22.50 2.07
C LEU A 513 30.13 21.10 1.77
N ILE A 514 28.91 20.83 2.20
CA ILE A 514 28.25 19.54 2.05
C ILE A 514 27.13 19.65 1.00
N ASP A 515 27.20 18.84 -0.04
CA ASP A 515 26.19 18.71 -1.08
C ASP A 515 25.27 17.53 -0.76
N ASP A 516 23.95 17.79 -0.76
CA ASP A 516 22.91 16.76 -0.69
C ASP A 516 22.10 16.83 -1.98
N PRO A 517 22.44 16.02 -2.99
CA PRO A 517 21.91 16.17 -4.34
C PRO A 517 20.40 15.94 -4.40
N ILE A 518 19.71 16.81 -5.15
CA ILE A 518 18.27 16.67 -5.42
C ILE A 518 18.05 15.43 -6.29
N LYS A 519 17.08 14.58 -5.93
CA LYS A 519 16.71 13.40 -6.71
C LYS A 519 16.33 13.78 -8.15
N PRO A 520 16.67 12.94 -9.14
CA PRO A 520 16.26 13.17 -10.52
C PRO A 520 14.75 13.27 -10.67
N GLY A 521 14.26 14.20 -11.48
CA GLY A 521 12.84 14.32 -11.81
C GLY A 521 11.96 15.07 -10.81
N VAL A 522 12.46 15.47 -9.62
CA VAL A 522 11.68 16.17 -8.57
C VAL A 522 10.92 17.38 -9.10
N ALA A 523 11.60 18.30 -9.79
CA ALA A 523 10.95 19.51 -10.32
C ALA A 523 9.85 19.18 -11.34
N LYS A 524 10.04 18.12 -12.15
CA LYS A 524 9.03 17.62 -13.09
C LYS A 524 7.83 17.07 -12.34
N ALA A 525 8.03 16.24 -11.32
CA ALA A 525 6.97 15.65 -10.51
C ALA A 525 6.15 16.74 -9.78
N ILE A 526 6.81 17.74 -9.17
CA ILE A 526 6.14 18.88 -8.53
C ILE A 526 5.27 19.65 -9.53
N LYS A 527 5.80 19.92 -10.74
CA LYS A 527 5.03 20.57 -11.80
C LYS A 527 3.80 19.75 -12.21
N GLN A 528 3.91 18.43 -12.30
CA GLN A 528 2.80 17.54 -12.63
C GLN A 528 1.77 17.48 -11.50
N LEU A 529 2.20 17.44 -10.24
CA LEU A 529 1.32 17.48 -9.07
C LEU A 529 0.51 18.78 -9.01
N LYS A 530 1.13 19.94 -9.32
CA LYS A 530 0.42 21.22 -9.46
C LYS A 530 -0.60 21.18 -10.61
N ALA A 531 -0.26 20.59 -11.75
CA ALA A 531 -1.19 20.40 -12.87
C ALA A 531 -2.37 19.49 -12.52
N LEU A 532 -2.19 18.56 -11.57
CA LEU A 532 -3.24 17.71 -11.00
C LEU A 532 -4.04 18.37 -9.86
N GLY A 533 -3.91 19.69 -9.69
CA GLY A 533 -4.77 20.50 -8.84
C GLY A 533 -4.30 20.71 -7.41
N LEU A 534 -3.05 20.37 -7.06
CA LEU A 534 -2.45 20.82 -5.81
C LEU A 534 -2.15 22.31 -5.89
N LYS A 535 -2.65 23.08 -4.90
CA LYS A 535 -2.57 24.53 -4.88
C LYS A 535 -1.36 25.04 -4.12
N ASN A 536 -1.00 24.33 -3.05
CA ASN A 536 0.09 24.70 -2.16
C ASN A 536 1.09 23.53 -2.08
N VAL A 537 2.29 23.75 -2.55
CA VAL A 537 3.42 22.80 -2.44
C VAL A 537 4.44 23.42 -1.51
N VAL A 538 4.62 22.81 -0.35
CA VAL A 538 5.44 23.32 0.74
C VAL A 538 6.64 22.40 0.95
N MET A 539 7.82 22.97 1.17
CA MET A 539 9.02 22.22 1.60
C MET A 539 9.34 22.57 3.05
N MET A 540 9.65 21.57 3.85
CA MET A 540 10.13 21.74 5.23
C MET A 540 11.52 21.13 5.38
N THR A 541 12.40 21.82 6.10
CA THR A 541 13.77 21.36 6.32
C THR A 541 14.34 21.90 7.62
N GLY A 542 15.21 21.11 8.25
CA GLY A 542 16.05 21.59 9.36
C GLY A 542 17.26 22.42 8.93
N ASP A 543 17.48 22.59 7.61
CA ASP A 543 18.57 23.42 7.09
C ASP A 543 18.31 24.91 7.34
N ASN A 544 19.39 25.69 7.24
CA ASN A 544 19.32 27.14 7.32
C ASN A 544 18.53 27.78 6.16
N GLU A 545 18.06 29.00 6.40
CA GLU A 545 17.25 29.78 5.46
C GLU A 545 17.89 29.92 4.07
N ARG A 546 19.22 30.10 3.97
CA ARG A 546 19.93 30.32 2.71
C ARG A 546 19.87 29.09 1.81
N THR A 547 20.19 27.91 2.35
CA THR A 547 20.15 26.63 1.63
C THR A 547 18.72 26.27 1.25
N ALA A 548 17.76 26.41 2.19
CA ALA A 548 16.35 26.13 1.97
C ALA A 548 15.78 26.94 0.79
N LYS A 549 16.09 28.22 0.73
CA LYS A 549 15.64 29.13 -0.36
C LYS A 549 16.14 28.68 -1.73
N VAL A 550 17.42 28.30 -1.83
CA VAL A 550 18.01 27.88 -3.11
C VAL A 550 17.39 26.58 -3.59
N ILE A 551 17.22 25.59 -2.69
CA ILE A 551 16.62 24.30 -3.02
C ILE A 551 15.14 24.50 -3.40
N ALA A 552 14.37 25.26 -2.63
CA ALA A 552 12.98 25.56 -2.93
C ALA A 552 12.80 26.14 -4.34
N ALA A 553 13.66 27.07 -4.75
CA ALA A 553 13.65 27.64 -6.09
C ALA A 553 14.00 26.60 -7.17
N LYS A 554 15.00 25.71 -6.92
CA LYS A 554 15.42 24.65 -7.86
C LYS A 554 14.31 23.61 -8.08
N VAL A 555 13.60 23.20 -7.01
CA VAL A 555 12.54 22.17 -7.09
C VAL A 555 11.19 22.75 -7.49
N GLY A 556 10.97 24.05 -7.31
CA GLY A 556 9.77 24.76 -7.76
C GLY A 556 8.57 24.62 -6.81
N VAL A 557 8.81 24.55 -5.49
CA VAL A 557 7.75 24.64 -4.47
C VAL A 557 7.20 26.06 -4.32
N ASP A 558 6.03 26.22 -3.71
CA ASP A 558 5.37 27.53 -3.54
C ASP A 558 5.87 28.27 -2.29
N SER A 559 6.18 27.50 -1.24
CA SER A 559 6.74 28.03 0.01
C SER A 559 7.69 27.03 0.66
N TYR A 560 8.50 27.49 1.56
CA TYR A 560 9.39 26.66 2.35
C TYR A 560 9.49 27.16 3.79
N HIS A 561 9.85 26.27 4.70
CA HIS A 561 10.16 26.55 6.10
C HIS A 561 11.51 25.93 6.41
N SER A 562 12.43 26.76 6.88
CA SER A 562 13.80 26.43 7.30
C SER A 562 13.90 26.26 8.82
N GLU A 563 14.93 25.61 9.30
CA GLU A 563 15.24 25.42 10.73
C GLU A 563 14.10 24.79 11.53
N VAL A 564 13.33 23.89 10.89
CA VAL A 564 12.11 23.30 11.43
C VAL A 564 12.45 22.01 12.19
N LEU A 565 11.98 21.90 13.45
CA LEU A 565 12.04 20.69 14.22
C LEU A 565 10.91 19.71 13.83
N PRO A 566 11.03 18.42 14.14
CA PRO A 566 9.97 17.43 13.85
C PRO A 566 8.59 17.79 14.40
N GLU A 567 8.54 18.38 15.60
CA GLU A 567 7.29 18.84 16.23
C GLU A 567 6.66 20.02 15.47
N ASP A 568 7.47 20.93 14.95
CA ASP A 568 6.99 22.10 14.20
C ASP A 568 6.34 21.67 12.89
N LYS A 569 6.84 20.62 12.25
CA LYS A 569 6.22 20.03 11.03
C LYS A 569 4.81 19.55 11.32
N ALA A 570 4.61 18.84 12.43
CA ALA A 570 3.28 18.37 12.83
C ALA A 570 2.36 19.53 13.20
N ASN A 571 2.86 20.56 13.89
CA ASN A 571 2.11 21.74 14.25
C ASN A 571 1.63 22.53 13.02
N PHE A 572 2.49 22.69 12.02
CA PHE A 572 2.13 23.33 10.75
C PHE A 572 1.00 22.57 10.04
N ILE A 573 1.10 21.23 9.94
CA ILE A 573 0.06 20.41 9.31
C ILE A 573 -1.28 20.58 10.06
N LYS A 574 -1.25 20.55 11.39
CA LYS A 574 -2.41 20.76 12.23
C LYS A 574 -3.05 22.13 12.02
N GLU A 575 -2.23 23.17 11.89
CA GLU A 575 -2.69 24.53 11.60
C GLU A 575 -3.36 24.62 10.22
N GLU A 576 -2.73 24.09 9.17
CA GLU A 576 -3.30 24.08 7.82
C GLU A 576 -4.63 23.31 7.77
N ARG A 577 -4.72 22.16 8.43
CA ARG A 577 -5.97 21.40 8.56
C ARG A 577 -7.04 22.19 9.31
N SER A 578 -6.67 22.95 10.33
CA SER A 578 -7.61 23.80 11.08
C SER A 578 -8.20 24.94 10.23
N LYS A 579 -7.46 25.39 9.20
CA LYS A 579 -7.91 26.35 8.19
C LYS A 579 -8.83 25.72 7.14
N GLY A 580 -9.03 24.40 7.19
CA GLY A 580 -9.89 23.65 6.28
C GLY A 580 -9.19 23.10 5.05
N HIS A 581 -7.86 23.18 4.98
CA HIS A 581 -7.07 22.55 3.94
C HIS A 581 -7.01 21.02 4.10
N LYS A 582 -6.93 20.31 2.98
CA LYS A 582 -6.65 18.87 2.93
C LYS A 582 -5.17 18.68 2.67
N VAL A 583 -4.45 18.20 3.68
CA VAL A 583 -2.99 18.15 3.69
C VAL A 583 -2.49 16.72 3.57
N ILE A 584 -1.59 16.48 2.62
CA ILE A 584 -0.77 15.27 2.57
C ILE A 584 0.66 15.61 2.93
N MET A 585 1.28 14.75 3.75
CA MET A 585 2.69 14.84 4.13
C MET A 585 3.48 13.75 3.43
N VAL A 586 4.64 14.11 2.86
CA VAL A 586 5.58 13.20 2.20
C VAL A 586 6.92 13.29 2.87
N GLY A 587 7.41 12.18 3.40
CA GLY A 587 8.66 12.12 4.15
C GLY A 587 9.35 10.75 4.03
N ASP A 588 10.53 10.62 4.67
CA ASP A 588 11.25 9.34 4.77
C ASP A 588 10.79 8.50 5.97
N GLY A 589 10.03 9.10 6.88
CA GLY A 589 9.32 8.47 8.00
C GLY A 589 10.12 8.28 9.28
N VAL A 590 11.41 8.53 9.32
CA VAL A 590 12.20 8.38 10.57
C VAL A 590 11.97 9.59 11.48
N ASN A 591 12.22 10.78 10.94
CA ASN A 591 12.07 12.04 11.70
C ASN A 591 10.68 12.67 11.54
N ASP A 592 9.91 12.23 10.56
CA ASP A 592 8.64 12.83 10.15
C ASP A 592 7.42 12.11 10.70
N SER A 593 7.59 11.07 11.54
CA SER A 593 6.49 10.25 12.06
C SER A 593 5.36 11.08 12.69
N PRO A 594 5.60 12.12 13.49
CA PRO A 594 4.52 12.96 14.02
C PRO A 594 3.77 13.72 12.92
N ALA A 595 4.48 14.24 11.92
CA ALA A 595 3.91 14.98 10.80
C ALA A 595 3.10 14.06 9.86
N LEU A 596 3.61 12.86 9.57
CA LEU A 596 2.90 11.84 8.78
C LEU A 596 1.58 11.44 9.44
N SER A 597 1.58 11.22 10.76
CA SER A 597 0.38 10.86 11.51
C SER A 597 -0.67 11.98 11.59
N GLU A 598 -0.23 13.24 11.61
CA GLU A 598 -1.13 14.40 11.72
C GLU A 598 -1.78 14.77 10.37
N ALA A 599 -1.23 14.34 9.24
CA ALA A 599 -1.75 14.63 7.91
C ALA A 599 -3.09 13.91 7.61
N ASP A 600 -3.85 14.36 6.60
CA ASP A 600 -5.02 13.62 6.10
C ASP A 600 -4.58 12.30 5.42
N ALA A 601 -3.37 12.28 4.85
CA ALA A 601 -2.65 11.07 4.46
C ALA A 601 -1.14 11.30 4.57
N GLY A 602 -0.47 10.45 5.36
CA GLY A 602 0.99 10.39 5.46
C GLY A 602 1.56 9.43 4.43
N ILE A 603 2.52 9.89 3.62
CA ILE A 603 3.14 9.13 2.54
C ILE A 603 4.62 8.96 2.83
N ALA A 604 5.09 7.73 2.97
CA ALA A 604 6.51 7.43 3.09
C ALA A 604 7.11 7.03 1.74
N ILE A 605 8.24 7.65 1.38
CA ILE A 605 9.02 7.32 0.17
C ILE A 605 10.27 6.57 0.59
N ASN A 606 10.65 5.57 -0.21
CA ASN A 606 11.84 4.76 0.02
C ASN A 606 11.88 4.15 1.42
N SER A 607 10.97 3.26 1.67
CA SER A 607 10.70 2.66 2.99
C SER A 607 11.85 1.78 3.53
N GLY A 608 13.08 2.28 3.52
CA GLY A 608 14.21 1.62 4.19
C GLY A 608 14.00 1.53 5.70
N ALA A 609 13.35 2.53 6.31
CA ALA A 609 13.06 2.55 7.72
C ALA A 609 11.69 1.90 8.01
N ALA A 610 11.71 0.93 8.90
CA ALA A 610 10.53 0.17 9.29
C ALA A 610 9.51 1.01 10.07
N ILE A 611 9.97 1.98 10.84
CA ILE A 611 9.13 2.95 11.56
C ILE A 611 8.25 3.74 10.58
N ALA A 612 8.81 4.12 9.43
CA ALA A 612 8.06 4.79 8.38
C ALA A 612 6.89 3.96 7.86
N ARG A 613 7.09 2.64 7.71
CA ARG A 613 6.06 1.70 7.24
C ARG A 613 4.92 1.56 8.23
N GLU A 614 5.20 1.66 9.50
CA GLU A 614 4.18 1.53 10.54
C GLU A 614 3.31 2.77 10.64
N VAL A 615 3.93 3.94 10.59
CA VAL A 615 3.26 5.23 10.79
C VAL A 615 2.58 5.75 9.53
N ALA A 616 3.20 5.60 8.36
CA ALA A 616 2.65 6.12 7.11
C ALA A 616 1.39 5.36 6.67
N ASP A 617 0.43 6.09 6.12
CA ASP A 617 -0.82 5.57 5.57
C ASP A 617 -0.64 4.97 4.17
N ILE A 618 0.34 5.50 3.43
CA ILE A 618 0.71 5.06 2.09
C ILE A 618 2.23 4.95 2.02
N MET A 619 2.71 3.86 1.43
CA MET A 619 4.13 3.62 1.22
C MET A 619 4.43 3.54 -0.26
N ILE A 620 5.49 4.21 -0.70
CA ILE A 620 6.01 4.17 -2.06
C ILE A 620 7.36 3.46 -2.01
N GLY A 621 7.45 2.28 -2.62
CA GLY A 621 8.64 1.41 -2.61
C GLY A 621 9.70 1.77 -3.66
N SER A 622 9.69 2.98 -4.20
CA SER A 622 10.69 3.49 -5.13
C SER A 622 11.24 4.83 -4.65
N ASP A 623 12.43 5.18 -5.14
CA ASP A 623 13.06 6.46 -4.85
C ASP A 623 12.57 7.61 -5.75
N GLU A 624 11.71 7.30 -6.74
CA GLU A 624 11.24 8.25 -7.73
C GLU A 624 9.90 8.89 -7.34
N LEU A 625 9.79 10.21 -7.42
CA LEU A 625 8.54 10.93 -7.17
C LEU A 625 7.47 10.74 -8.27
N ASP A 626 7.83 10.12 -9.40
CA ASP A 626 6.86 9.85 -10.48
C ASP A 626 5.73 8.92 -10.01
N GLU A 627 5.98 8.01 -9.03
CA GLU A 627 4.95 7.17 -8.41
C GLU A 627 3.94 7.99 -7.60
N LEU A 628 4.36 9.05 -6.92
CA LEU A 628 3.45 9.97 -6.21
C LEU A 628 2.48 10.65 -7.19
N VAL A 629 2.95 10.99 -8.38
CA VAL A 629 2.09 11.53 -9.46
C VAL A 629 1.06 10.49 -9.89
N LYS A 630 1.48 9.24 -10.10
CA LYS A 630 0.58 8.12 -10.43
C LYS A 630 -0.44 7.86 -9.32
N LEU A 631 0.00 7.89 -8.06
CA LEU A 631 -0.89 7.75 -6.90
C LEU A 631 -2.00 8.81 -6.92
N ARG A 632 -1.64 10.07 -7.18
CA ARG A 632 -2.61 11.16 -7.32
C ARG A 632 -3.58 10.91 -8.47
N GLU A 633 -3.10 10.48 -9.63
CA GLU A 633 -3.94 10.16 -10.80
C GLU A 633 -4.89 9.00 -10.51
N ILE A 634 -4.41 7.90 -9.92
CA ILE A 634 -5.23 6.74 -9.51
C ILE A 634 -6.33 7.22 -8.55
N SER A 635 -5.97 7.98 -7.53
CA SER A 635 -6.89 8.50 -6.52
C SER A 635 -7.99 9.37 -7.13
N MET A 636 -7.63 10.31 -8.00
CA MET A 636 -8.59 11.19 -8.69
C MET A 636 -9.53 10.40 -9.63
N LYS A 637 -8.99 9.43 -10.38
CA LYS A 637 -9.77 8.59 -11.29
C LYS A 637 -10.68 7.64 -10.51
N LEU A 638 -10.24 7.13 -9.36
CA LEU A 638 -11.07 6.35 -8.43
C LEU A 638 -12.30 7.17 -7.99
N MET A 639 -12.08 8.38 -7.49
CA MET A 639 -13.19 9.24 -7.03
C MET A 639 -14.16 9.59 -8.16
N LYS A 640 -13.65 9.81 -9.37
CA LYS A 640 -14.50 10.00 -10.57
C LYS A 640 -15.29 8.73 -10.91
N ARG A 641 -14.68 7.55 -10.83
CA ARG A 641 -15.32 6.24 -11.06
C ARG A 641 -16.42 5.98 -10.04
N ILE A 642 -16.16 6.22 -8.76
CA ILE A 642 -17.16 6.08 -7.67
C ILE A 642 -18.37 6.99 -7.94
N LYS A 643 -18.14 8.28 -8.22
CA LYS A 643 -19.21 9.24 -8.56
C LYS A 643 -20.02 8.82 -9.78
N LEU A 644 -19.36 8.26 -10.79
CA LEU A 644 -20.03 7.76 -12.00
C LEU A 644 -20.86 6.51 -11.69
N SER A 645 -20.32 5.54 -10.97
CA SER A 645 -21.03 4.33 -10.53
C SER A 645 -22.27 4.67 -9.72
N TYR A 646 -22.14 5.60 -8.78
CA TYR A 646 -23.23 6.11 -7.99
C TYR A 646 -24.37 6.69 -8.86
N ARG A 647 -24.03 7.56 -9.84
CA ARG A 647 -25.03 8.14 -10.75
C ARG A 647 -25.70 7.08 -11.63
N GLN A 648 -24.94 6.10 -12.10
CA GLN A 648 -25.49 5.02 -12.92
C GLN A 648 -26.42 4.10 -12.12
N ILE A 649 -26.05 3.73 -10.88
CA ILE A 649 -26.90 2.93 -10.00
C ILE A 649 -28.20 3.66 -9.72
N LEU A 650 -28.13 4.95 -9.30
CA LEU A 650 -29.34 5.73 -9.04
C LEU A 650 -30.22 5.87 -10.28
N GLY A 651 -29.64 6.26 -11.41
CA GLY A 651 -30.38 6.49 -12.64
C GLY A 651 -31.04 5.22 -13.18
N PHE A 652 -30.27 4.11 -13.25
CA PHE A 652 -30.79 2.86 -13.77
C PHE A 652 -31.83 2.24 -12.85
N ASN A 653 -31.63 2.24 -11.54
CA ASN A 653 -32.58 1.72 -10.58
C ASN A 653 -33.87 2.55 -10.57
N SER A 654 -33.78 3.88 -10.64
CA SER A 654 -34.96 4.74 -10.78
C SER A 654 -35.73 4.48 -12.06
N PHE A 655 -35.03 4.22 -13.16
CA PHE A 655 -35.63 3.80 -14.44
C PHE A 655 -36.36 2.46 -14.29
N LEU A 656 -35.76 1.45 -13.66
CA LEU A 656 -36.40 0.15 -13.42
C LEU A 656 -37.65 0.28 -12.56
N ILE A 657 -37.60 1.09 -11.51
CA ILE A 657 -38.78 1.39 -10.67
C ILE A 657 -39.89 2.01 -11.53
N GLY A 658 -39.58 3.04 -12.33
CA GLY A 658 -40.56 3.66 -13.22
C GLY A 658 -41.20 2.66 -14.18
N MET A 659 -40.41 1.83 -14.85
CA MET A 659 -40.92 0.80 -15.77
C MET A 659 -41.80 -0.25 -15.07
N GLY A 660 -41.43 -0.63 -13.83
CA GLY A 660 -42.27 -1.48 -12.98
C GLY A 660 -43.59 -0.84 -12.59
N MET A 661 -43.59 0.45 -12.23
CA MET A 661 -44.80 1.22 -11.90
C MET A 661 -45.78 1.30 -13.10
N PHE A 662 -45.27 1.47 -14.30
CA PHE A 662 -46.11 1.45 -15.52
C PHE A 662 -46.55 0.03 -15.94
N GLY A 663 -46.05 -1.02 -15.27
CA GLY A 663 -46.37 -2.41 -15.58
C GLY A 663 -45.71 -2.95 -16.84
N MET A 664 -44.66 -2.27 -17.32
CA MET A 664 -43.90 -2.70 -18.52
C MET A 664 -42.94 -3.85 -18.16
N PHE A 665 -42.46 -3.92 -16.94
CA PHE A 665 -41.60 -4.99 -16.45
C PHE A 665 -42.28 -5.80 -15.36
N THR A 666 -42.11 -7.13 -15.41
CA THR A 666 -42.52 -8.04 -14.33
C THR A 666 -41.48 -8.00 -13.18
N PRO A 667 -41.85 -8.42 -11.95
CA PRO A 667 -40.88 -8.51 -10.84
C PRO A 667 -39.63 -9.31 -11.19
N THR A 668 -39.77 -10.42 -11.90
CA THR A 668 -38.63 -11.26 -12.36
C THR A 668 -37.73 -10.54 -13.34
N THR A 669 -38.33 -9.83 -14.33
CA THR A 669 -37.56 -9.04 -15.31
C THR A 669 -36.80 -7.90 -14.63
N THR A 670 -37.47 -7.21 -13.70
CA THR A 670 -36.86 -6.13 -12.93
C THR A 670 -35.67 -6.62 -12.11
N ALA A 671 -35.83 -7.75 -11.37
CA ALA A 671 -34.75 -8.36 -10.61
C ALA A 671 -33.57 -8.81 -11.51
N LEU A 672 -33.86 -9.39 -12.68
CA LEU A 672 -32.81 -9.81 -13.63
C LEU A 672 -32.01 -8.60 -14.13
N LEU A 673 -32.68 -7.54 -14.57
CA LEU A 673 -32.01 -6.33 -15.07
C LEU A 673 -31.23 -5.61 -13.98
N HIS A 674 -31.78 -5.56 -12.75
CA HIS A 674 -31.10 -5.01 -11.59
C HIS A 674 -29.79 -5.74 -11.30
N ASN A 675 -29.85 -7.07 -11.12
CA ASN A 675 -28.66 -7.89 -10.85
C ASN A 675 -27.63 -7.83 -11.96
N SER A 676 -28.08 -7.82 -13.25
CA SER A 676 -27.20 -7.70 -14.40
C SER A 676 -26.47 -6.35 -14.43
N SER A 677 -27.18 -5.26 -14.09
CA SER A 677 -26.58 -3.93 -14.03
C SER A 677 -25.56 -3.80 -12.88
N THR A 678 -25.89 -4.37 -11.71
CA THR A 678 -25.00 -4.41 -10.55
C THR A 678 -23.72 -5.15 -10.88
N LEU A 679 -23.83 -6.33 -11.51
CA LEU A 679 -22.67 -7.09 -11.98
C LEU A 679 -21.84 -6.31 -13.01
N ALA A 680 -22.48 -5.72 -14.02
CA ALA A 680 -21.77 -4.96 -15.05
C ALA A 680 -20.99 -3.77 -14.47
N ILE A 681 -21.57 -3.05 -13.51
CA ILE A 681 -20.91 -1.95 -12.82
C ILE A 681 -19.76 -2.47 -11.96
N SER A 682 -19.94 -3.57 -11.25
CA SER A 682 -18.90 -4.20 -10.42
C SER A 682 -17.72 -4.69 -11.26
N LEU A 683 -17.97 -5.38 -12.35
CA LEU A 683 -16.94 -5.83 -13.30
C LEU A 683 -16.15 -4.65 -13.90
N ARG A 684 -16.84 -3.57 -14.27
CA ARG A 684 -16.16 -2.35 -14.71
C ARG A 684 -15.29 -1.76 -13.60
N ASN A 685 -15.76 -1.78 -12.35
CA ASN A 685 -15.01 -1.26 -11.22
C ASN A 685 -13.75 -2.08 -10.89
N MET A 686 -13.65 -3.33 -11.35
CA MET A 686 -12.46 -4.18 -11.24
C MET A 686 -11.38 -3.84 -12.28
N THR A 687 -11.69 -3.07 -13.33
CA THR A 687 -10.71 -2.70 -14.36
C THR A 687 -9.75 -1.62 -13.89
N ASP A 688 -8.56 -1.59 -14.48
CA ASP A 688 -7.54 -0.58 -14.19
C ASP A 688 -8.07 0.85 -14.42
N LEU A 689 -7.53 1.80 -13.66
CA LEU A 689 -7.88 3.22 -13.73
C LEU A 689 -6.97 3.97 -14.70
N LEU A 690 -5.68 3.58 -14.74
CA LEU A 690 -4.71 4.11 -15.69
C LEU A 690 -4.74 3.27 -16.96
N GLU A 691 -4.50 3.90 -18.10
CA GLU A 691 -4.28 3.19 -19.34
C GLU A 691 -2.88 2.58 -19.34
N LYS A 692 -2.77 1.26 -19.50
CA LYS A 692 -1.47 0.61 -19.70
C LYS A 692 -0.91 1.08 -21.04
N LYS A 693 0.16 1.89 -20.99
CA LYS A 693 0.90 2.31 -22.18
C LYS A 693 1.74 1.19 -22.76
#